data_c7dab1afe5a9c7f69bdeb7e27174de10
#
_entry.id   c7dab1afe5a9c7f69bdeb7e27174de10
#
_cell.length_a   1.000
_cell.length_b   1.000
_cell.length_c   1.000
_cell.angle_alpha   90.00
_cell.angle_beta   90.00
_cell.angle_gamma   90.00
#
_symmetry.space_group_name_H-M   'P 1'
#
loop_
_entity.id
_entity.type
_entity.pdbx_description
1 polymer ?
#
loop_
_entity_poly.entity_id
_entity_poly.type
_entity_poly.pdbx_seq_one_letter_code
_entity_poly.pdbx_strand_id
1 'polypeptide(L)'
;MREKDLKKSSIVLAIILSIIVIGIIGALVFVSQRSLRVKVVRVELILIIYALLLANCLCNRKKFYSFLFEKRWIIYALLILFFVVNKINLSSIACFDSSIQPGEGSDMISPIFGFARGIRSDEWLVTVPRVMTAEYTNYGLLNSIPRAVSASNMSATGLQLDYASLCKPVNYLYYLLGSEYGISFNWSYKLIIGFAFCFELFLILTKENRLMSFLGAVLLWFSPFNMWWSMSLLILSGSAIIVLFYYFIIQQNSLYRLGIGVLLAIAGADFVTDLYPAWQVPMGFIIVSLMAWILIENDNWKFFTKIDWIVFGVDIIFMISIIARYLYIDMDYIEAVQNTIYPGARVEYGGMALPKLLGYYTSQLSFLGGIANPSEMGVIFGAFPLGIILMVYVQIREKGRNALLWCLCIPTLILLIYCTVGLPPLLCKLIFLTYSTSTRTADFFGVICLIGLIVSLSEMKQNDLMFPAWAGLIISSFCSFVACRQSLAILEDGRFRYPALVVLLAIITAIGIAIIISKVKKEDVRTWTIVTSGSLLLCAGLCVHPFMIGLDAINSKPVAKEIKSIILENPDSRWIGLGNNINPNFLIACGAPTINSVNYIPNYEMWDLLDPERQYEEVWNRYAHIAVALSDDGNSNYFLNSQDFMTMVLNKADFDKLNIDYVFTQYSLQGECADSFIEIYNEDGCWIYKVKK
;
A
#
# COMPACT_ATOMS: atom_id res chain seq x y z
N MET A 1 36.14 31.65 -1.55
CA MET A 1 35.33 32.18 -0.43
C MET A 1 35.99 31.74 0.88
N ARG A 2 36.35 32.66 1.80
CA ARG A 2 37.05 32.32 3.04
C ARG A 2 36.08 31.56 3.98
N GLU A 3 36.58 30.62 4.73
CA GLU A 3 35.82 29.79 5.70
C GLU A 3 34.96 30.62 6.67
N LYS A 4 35.41 31.84 6.98
CA LYS A 4 34.68 32.85 7.78
C LYS A 4 33.42 33.39 7.07
N ASP A 5 33.43 33.53 5.75
CA ASP A 5 32.28 34.03 4.96
C ASP A 5 31.20 32.97 4.83
N LEU A 6 31.60 31.69 4.66
CA LEU A 6 30.69 30.55 4.69
C LEU A 6 29.99 30.38 6.04
N LYS A 7 30.72 30.56 7.15
CA LYS A 7 30.16 30.49 8.49
C LYS A 7 29.17 31.64 8.76
N LYS A 8 29.48 32.85 8.25
CA LYS A 8 28.59 34.01 8.36
C LYS A 8 27.30 33.85 7.55
N SER A 9 27.40 33.32 6.33
CA SER A 9 26.25 32.99 5.46
C SER A 9 25.35 31.94 6.11
N SER A 10 25.91 30.90 6.72
CA SER A 10 25.15 29.86 7.40
C SER A 10 24.39 30.37 8.63
N ILE A 11 24.99 31.29 9.40
CA ILE A 11 24.32 31.93 10.56
C ILE A 11 23.16 32.80 10.09
N VAL A 12 23.37 33.62 9.05
CA VAL A 12 22.29 34.46 8.48
C VAL A 12 21.14 33.60 7.98
N LEU A 13 21.41 32.49 7.28
CA LEU A 13 20.39 31.54 6.83
C LEU A 13 19.64 30.92 8.02
N ALA A 14 20.32 30.53 9.07
CA ALA A 14 19.70 30.01 10.29
C ALA A 14 18.76 31.03 10.96
N ILE A 15 19.15 32.31 11.00
CA ILE A 15 18.28 33.39 11.53
C ILE A 15 17.02 33.55 10.66
N ILE A 16 17.18 33.61 9.34
CA ILE A 16 16.04 33.73 8.41
C ILE A 16 15.08 32.55 8.59
N LEU A 17 15.59 31.32 8.63
CA LEU A 17 14.79 30.13 8.89
C LEU A 17 14.05 30.22 10.24
N SER A 18 14.68 30.71 11.29
CA SER A 18 14.06 30.87 12.60
C SER A 18 12.88 31.84 12.54
N ILE A 19 13.04 32.97 11.86
CA ILE A 19 11.98 33.99 11.70
C ILE A 19 10.78 33.39 10.91
N ILE A 20 11.06 32.68 9.81
CA ILE A 20 10.04 32.04 9.01
C ILE A 20 9.27 31.00 9.84
N VAL A 21 9.95 30.14 10.58
CA VAL A 21 9.33 29.10 11.39
C VAL A 21 8.49 29.70 12.52
N ILE A 22 8.95 30.74 13.21
CA ILE A 22 8.17 31.47 14.22
C ILE A 22 6.89 32.04 13.59
N GLY A 23 6.99 32.65 12.40
CA GLY A 23 5.83 33.17 11.67
C GLY A 23 4.82 32.09 11.30
N ILE A 24 5.29 30.93 10.81
CA ILE A 24 4.42 29.79 10.47
C ILE A 24 3.75 29.22 11.72
N ILE A 25 4.48 29.03 12.81
CA ILE A 25 3.90 28.56 14.09
C ILE A 25 2.87 29.55 14.61
N GLY A 26 3.17 30.85 14.58
CA GLY A 26 2.22 31.89 14.98
C GLY A 26 0.93 31.83 14.14
N ALA A 27 1.05 31.72 12.81
CA ALA A 27 -0.12 31.59 11.94
C ALA A 27 -0.93 30.32 12.25
N LEU A 28 -0.30 29.19 12.47
CA LEU A 28 -0.97 27.94 12.82
C LEU A 28 -1.71 28.02 14.17
N VAL A 29 -1.14 28.66 15.15
CA VAL A 29 -1.72 28.75 16.50
C VAL A 29 -2.88 29.76 16.54
N PHE A 30 -2.70 30.96 15.96
CA PHE A 30 -3.64 32.07 16.11
C PHE A 30 -4.67 32.17 14.99
N VAL A 31 -4.33 31.79 13.75
CA VAL A 31 -5.20 31.97 12.59
C VAL A 31 -5.98 30.69 12.22
N SER A 32 -5.42 29.52 12.48
CA SER A 32 -6.06 28.27 12.10
C SER A 32 -7.26 27.94 13.00
N GLN A 33 -8.42 27.64 12.41
CA GLN A 33 -9.63 27.16 13.12
C GLN A 33 -9.62 25.68 13.46
N ARG A 34 -8.50 24.96 13.23
CA ARG A 34 -8.36 23.52 13.46
C ARG A 34 -8.33 23.15 14.95
N SER A 35 -8.64 21.88 15.26
CA SER A 35 -8.58 21.36 16.63
C SER A 35 -7.20 21.56 17.25
N LEU A 36 -7.16 21.74 18.58
CA LEU A 36 -5.90 21.93 19.32
C LEU A 36 -4.90 20.79 19.05
N ARG A 37 -5.39 19.56 18.97
CA ARG A 37 -4.55 18.38 18.73
C ARG A 37 -3.85 18.44 17.36
N VAL A 38 -4.56 18.78 16.28
CA VAL A 38 -3.95 18.98 14.96
C VAL A 38 -2.94 20.09 14.96
N LYS A 39 -3.21 21.19 15.67
CA LYS A 39 -2.25 22.30 15.81
C LYS A 39 -0.96 21.85 16.50
N VAL A 40 -1.06 21.12 17.60
CA VAL A 40 0.10 20.62 18.37
C VAL A 40 0.96 19.72 17.47
N VAL A 41 0.40 18.72 16.83
CA VAL A 41 1.15 17.79 15.97
C VAL A 41 1.82 18.53 14.79
N ARG A 42 1.15 19.52 14.19
CA ARG A 42 1.76 20.35 13.14
C ARG A 42 2.95 21.13 13.66
N VAL A 43 2.85 21.72 14.86
CA VAL A 43 3.96 22.44 15.49
C VAL A 43 5.13 21.50 15.77
N GLU A 44 4.88 20.30 16.31
CA GLU A 44 5.92 19.29 16.54
C GLU A 44 6.63 18.90 15.26
N LEU A 45 5.91 18.64 14.17
CA LEU A 45 6.51 18.32 12.86
C LEU A 45 7.37 19.47 12.32
N ILE A 46 6.88 20.71 12.44
CA ILE A 46 7.63 21.91 12.02
C ILE A 46 8.90 22.04 12.84
N LEU A 47 8.84 21.83 14.16
CA LEU A 47 10.01 21.91 15.03
C LEU A 47 11.03 20.82 14.71
N ILE A 48 10.61 19.59 14.40
CA ILE A 48 11.50 18.51 13.96
C ILE A 48 12.21 18.89 12.65
N ILE A 49 11.44 19.33 11.64
CA ILE A 49 12.00 19.76 10.35
C ILE A 49 12.97 20.94 10.55
N TYR A 50 12.58 21.91 11.36
CA TYR A 50 13.42 23.06 11.68
C TYR A 50 14.73 22.66 12.36
N ALA A 51 14.69 21.76 13.35
CA ALA A 51 15.88 21.25 14.01
C ALA A 51 16.85 20.57 13.04
N LEU A 52 16.32 19.76 12.10
CA LEU A 52 17.14 19.13 11.06
C LEU A 52 17.75 20.14 10.08
N LEU A 53 16.99 21.15 9.66
CA LEU A 53 17.48 22.21 8.79
C LEU A 53 18.54 23.08 9.52
N LEU A 54 18.31 23.40 10.78
CA LEU A 54 19.24 24.14 11.60
C LEU A 54 20.55 23.36 11.82
N ALA A 55 20.46 22.07 12.12
CA ALA A 55 21.63 21.19 12.24
C ALA A 55 22.42 21.13 10.93
N ASN A 56 21.74 21.02 9.77
CA ASN A 56 22.38 21.06 8.46
C ASN A 56 23.07 22.39 8.15
N CYS A 57 22.55 23.51 8.68
CA CYS A 57 23.17 24.83 8.50
C CYS A 57 24.36 25.05 9.43
N LEU A 58 24.29 24.60 10.68
CA LEU A 58 25.28 24.94 11.74
C LEU A 58 26.34 23.85 11.92
N CYS A 59 26.04 22.59 11.67
CA CYS A 59 26.98 21.50 11.81
C CYS A 59 27.85 21.31 10.58
N ASN A 60 28.95 20.57 10.73
CA ASN A 60 29.74 20.10 9.60
C ASN A 60 28.88 19.09 8.76
N ARG A 61 28.51 19.50 7.56
CA ARG A 61 27.60 18.72 6.69
C ARG A 61 28.03 17.27 6.50
N LYS A 62 29.34 17.01 6.28
CA LYS A 62 29.84 15.64 6.09
C LYS A 62 29.61 14.79 7.34
N LYS A 63 29.93 15.33 8.52
CA LYS A 63 29.71 14.64 9.81
C LYS A 63 28.22 14.46 10.10
N PHE A 64 27.39 15.45 9.80
CA PHE A 64 25.95 15.38 10.00
C PHE A 64 25.32 14.30 9.14
N TYR A 65 25.61 14.26 7.84
CA TYR A 65 25.08 13.20 6.95
C TYR A 65 25.64 11.81 7.28
N SER A 66 26.91 11.68 7.72
CA SER A 66 27.44 10.41 8.21
C SER A 66 26.69 9.93 9.44
N PHE A 67 26.45 10.83 10.40
CA PHE A 67 25.68 10.53 11.61
C PHE A 67 24.25 10.07 11.27
N LEU A 68 23.53 10.77 10.39
CA LEU A 68 22.18 10.37 9.96
C LEU A 68 22.19 8.98 9.33
N PHE A 69 23.17 8.71 8.49
CA PHE A 69 23.31 7.41 7.83
C PHE A 69 23.63 6.29 8.81
N GLU A 70 24.59 6.50 9.72
CA GLU A 70 25.01 5.51 10.72
C GLU A 70 23.91 5.20 11.74
N LYS A 71 23.11 6.21 12.10
CA LYS A 71 22.04 6.08 13.10
C LYS A 71 20.64 5.92 12.49
N ARG A 72 20.54 5.67 11.18
CA ARG A 72 19.27 5.62 10.45
C ARG A 72 18.22 4.70 11.07
N TRP A 73 18.61 3.51 11.54
CA TRP A 73 17.67 2.58 12.18
C TRP A 73 17.09 3.11 13.50
N ILE A 74 17.89 3.81 14.28
CA ILE A 74 17.41 4.49 15.50
C ILE A 74 16.45 5.63 15.12
N ILE A 75 16.80 6.40 14.08
CA ILE A 75 15.94 7.48 13.57
C ILE A 75 14.61 6.92 13.07
N TYR A 76 14.61 5.81 12.34
CA TYR A 76 13.38 5.14 11.89
C TYR A 76 12.51 4.70 13.07
N ALA A 77 13.10 4.08 14.09
CA ALA A 77 12.38 3.70 15.30
C ALA A 77 11.77 4.90 16.04
N LEU A 78 12.51 6.01 16.16
CA LEU A 78 12.00 7.24 16.78
C LEU A 78 10.87 7.88 15.96
N LEU A 79 10.95 7.84 14.64
CA LEU A 79 9.87 8.32 13.77
C LEU A 79 8.60 7.46 13.93
N ILE A 80 8.71 6.13 13.96
CA ILE A 80 7.57 5.25 14.24
C ILE A 80 6.97 5.57 15.60
N LEU A 81 7.80 5.69 16.63
CA LEU A 81 7.36 6.07 17.98
C LEU A 81 6.61 7.41 17.97
N PHE A 82 7.11 8.41 17.27
CA PHE A 82 6.45 9.71 17.10
C PHE A 82 5.05 9.57 16.48
N PHE A 83 4.92 8.78 15.40
CA PHE A 83 3.63 8.51 14.76
C PHE A 83 2.65 7.82 15.73
N VAL A 84 3.11 6.77 16.41
CA VAL A 84 2.28 5.97 17.31
C VAL A 84 1.82 6.80 18.51
N VAL A 85 2.70 7.54 19.16
CA VAL A 85 2.34 8.41 20.33
C VAL A 85 1.30 9.45 19.93
N ASN A 86 1.43 10.04 18.73
CA ASN A 86 0.49 11.02 18.21
C ASN A 86 -0.73 10.39 17.50
N LYS A 87 -0.81 9.04 17.45
CA LYS A 87 -1.85 8.29 16.72
C LYS A 87 -1.99 8.71 15.26
N ILE A 88 -0.88 9.09 14.60
CA ILE A 88 -0.87 9.51 13.20
C ILE A 88 -0.98 8.27 12.32
N ASN A 89 -1.92 8.29 11.38
CA ASN A 89 -2.07 7.27 10.35
C ASN A 89 -2.28 7.91 8.98
N LEU A 90 -2.19 7.09 7.93
CA LEU A 90 -2.35 7.53 6.53
C LEU A 90 -3.59 6.91 5.89
N SER A 91 -4.52 6.38 6.71
CA SER A 91 -5.77 5.79 6.24
C SER A 91 -6.71 6.83 5.65
N SER A 92 -7.46 6.44 4.65
CA SER A 92 -8.56 7.24 4.09
C SER A 92 -9.87 7.12 4.89
N ILE A 93 -9.80 6.71 6.15
CA ILE A 93 -10.95 6.51 7.05
C ILE A 93 -11.80 7.78 7.25
N ALA A 94 -11.22 8.96 7.01
CA ALA A 94 -11.96 10.22 6.96
C ALA A 94 -13.13 10.22 5.96
N CYS A 95 -13.14 9.29 4.98
CA CYS A 95 -14.26 9.13 4.08
C CYS A 95 -15.56 8.75 4.80
N PHE A 96 -15.50 8.12 5.98
CA PHE A 96 -16.68 7.90 6.80
C PHE A 96 -17.26 9.20 7.36
N ASP A 97 -16.43 10.21 7.60
CA ASP A 97 -16.91 11.52 8.10
C ASP A 97 -17.83 12.22 7.11
N SER A 98 -17.48 12.17 5.83
CA SER A 98 -18.29 12.76 4.75
C SER A 98 -19.43 11.85 4.27
N SER A 99 -19.38 10.54 4.55
CA SER A 99 -20.33 9.54 4.02
C SER A 99 -21.41 9.15 5.01
N ILE A 100 -21.17 9.32 6.32
CA ILE A 100 -22.11 9.09 7.39
C ILE A 100 -22.37 10.44 8.08
N GLN A 101 -23.59 10.74 8.38
CA GLN A 101 -24.01 12.04 8.94
C GLN A 101 -23.67 13.21 8.01
N PRO A 102 -24.26 13.29 6.80
CA PRO A 102 -23.99 14.37 5.85
C PRO A 102 -24.67 15.71 6.21
N GLY A 103 -25.17 15.88 7.45
CA GLY A 103 -25.89 17.06 7.91
C GLY A 103 -25.02 18.31 8.11
N GLU A 104 -25.67 19.49 8.21
CA GLU A 104 -25.02 20.74 8.58
C GLU A 104 -24.44 20.64 9.98
N GLY A 105 -23.12 20.81 10.10
CA GLY A 105 -22.41 20.83 11.39
C GLY A 105 -21.59 19.58 11.71
N SER A 106 -21.48 18.60 10.80
CA SER A 106 -20.44 17.59 10.95
C SER A 106 -19.09 18.28 10.85
N ASP A 107 -18.38 18.39 11.96
CA ASP A 107 -17.01 18.88 11.98
C ASP A 107 -16.15 17.91 11.18
N MET A 108 -15.93 18.21 9.88
CA MET A 108 -15.10 17.40 9.02
C MET A 108 -13.73 17.23 9.65
N ILE A 109 -13.37 15.98 9.91
CA ILE A 109 -12.06 15.64 10.46
C ILE A 109 -10.98 16.06 9.48
N SER A 110 -10.14 16.97 9.93
CA SER A 110 -9.15 17.59 9.08
C SER A 110 -7.82 16.86 9.13
N PRO A 111 -7.19 16.60 7.97
CA PRO A 111 -5.86 16.03 7.95
C PRO A 111 -4.82 16.98 8.54
N ILE A 112 -3.80 16.42 9.15
CA ILE A 112 -2.58 17.15 9.55
C ILE A 112 -1.90 17.68 8.29
N PHE A 113 -1.79 16.82 7.27
CA PHE A 113 -1.17 17.07 5.98
C PHE A 113 -1.94 16.31 4.88
N GLY A 114 -1.91 16.82 3.65
CA GLY A 114 -2.60 16.22 2.51
C GLY A 114 -4.09 16.59 2.44
N PHE A 115 -4.85 15.80 1.71
CA PHE A 115 -6.27 16.01 1.48
C PHE A 115 -7.06 14.79 1.96
N ALA A 116 -8.17 15.00 2.67
CA ALA A 116 -9.11 13.94 2.99
C ALA A 116 -9.76 13.44 1.69
N ARG A 117 -9.39 12.24 1.25
CA ARG A 117 -9.92 11.58 0.06
C ARG A 117 -9.83 10.07 0.21
N GLY A 118 -10.69 9.35 -0.51
CA GLY A 118 -10.57 7.92 -0.67
C GLY A 118 -9.34 7.59 -1.52
N ILE A 119 -8.43 6.79 -0.99
CA ILE A 119 -7.28 6.29 -1.74
C ILE A 119 -7.76 5.11 -2.60
N ARG A 120 -8.38 4.16 -1.95
CA ARG A 120 -9.00 2.99 -2.53
C ARG A 120 -10.19 2.59 -1.65
N SER A 121 -11.33 2.26 -2.27
CA SER A 121 -12.51 1.84 -1.50
C SER A 121 -12.19 0.65 -0.57
N ASP A 122 -11.41 -0.31 -1.05
CA ASP A 122 -11.02 -1.48 -0.27
C ASP A 122 -10.24 -1.12 1.01
N GLU A 123 -9.54 0.00 1.05
CA GLU A 123 -8.81 0.41 2.26
C GLU A 123 -9.78 0.83 3.36
N TRP A 124 -10.55 1.91 3.14
CA TRP A 124 -11.37 2.51 4.20
C TRP A 124 -12.72 1.83 4.39
N LEU A 125 -13.26 1.20 3.33
CA LEU A 125 -14.58 0.57 3.34
C LEU A 125 -14.51 -0.92 3.70
N VAL A 126 -13.39 -1.59 3.43
CA VAL A 126 -13.24 -3.04 3.65
C VAL A 126 -12.19 -3.34 4.70
N THR A 127 -10.92 -3.01 4.44
CA THR A 127 -9.80 -3.46 5.28
C THR A 127 -9.87 -2.88 6.70
N VAL A 128 -10.04 -1.56 6.84
CA VAL A 128 -10.06 -0.92 8.17
C VAL A 128 -11.25 -1.38 9.01
N PRO A 129 -12.51 -1.40 8.50
CA PRO A 129 -13.63 -1.95 9.25
C PRO A 129 -13.41 -3.41 9.71
N ARG A 130 -12.84 -4.25 8.86
CA ARG A 130 -12.54 -5.65 9.17
C ARG A 130 -11.49 -5.79 10.28
N VAL A 131 -10.42 -4.99 10.20
CA VAL A 131 -9.39 -4.97 11.24
C VAL A 131 -9.98 -4.54 12.59
N MET A 132 -10.89 -3.57 12.58
CA MET A 132 -11.56 -3.11 13.81
C MET A 132 -12.45 -4.20 14.44
N THR A 133 -13.07 -5.07 13.64
CA THR A 133 -13.90 -6.16 14.19
C THR A 133 -13.13 -7.13 15.07
N ALA A 134 -11.83 -7.28 14.84
CA ALA A 134 -10.99 -8.20 15.58
C ALA A 134 -10.87 -7.84 17.08
N GLU A 135 -10.85 -6.54 17.38
CA GLU A 135 -10.80 -6.05 18.77
C GLU A 135 -12.06 -6.47 19.56
N TYR A 136 -13.23 -6.40 18.93
CA TYR A 136 -14.50 -6.79 19.57
C TYR A 136 -14.63 -8.31 19.81
N THR A 137 -13.87 -9.12 19.10
CA THR A 137 -13.83 -10.58 19.26
C THR A 137 -12.55 -11.08 19.95
N ASN A 138 -11.80 -10.17 20.62
CA ASN A 138 -10.54 -10.47 21.32
C ASN A 138 -9.52 -11.21 20.45
N TYR A 139 -9.46 -10.84 19.14
CA TYR A 139 -8.54 -11.44 18.18
C TYR A 139 -8.61 -12.97 18.10
N GLY A 140 -9.80 -13.55 18.28
CA GLY A 140 -10.03 -15.00 18.18
C GLY A 140 -9.78 -15.55 16.77
N LEU A 141 -9.85 -16.86 16.61
CA LEU A 141 -9.71 -17.51 15.30
C LEU A 141 -10.95 -17.32 14.42
N LEU A 142 -12.12 -17.14 15.03
CA LEU A 142 -13.39 -16.95 14.34
C LEU A 142 -14.00 -15.60 14.69
N ASN A 143 -14.68 -15.00 13.70
CA ASN A 143 -15.36 -13.71 13.82
C ASN A 143 -16.75 -13.78 13.20
N SER A 144 -17.78 -13.50 13.98
CA SER A 144 -19.18 -13.44 13.52
C SER A 144 -19.64 -12.03 13.15
N ILE A 145 -18.90 -10.98 13.53
CA ILE A 145 -19.33 -9.59 13.30
C ILE A 145 -19.59 -9.27 11.83
N PRO A 146 -18.69 -9.62 10.87
CA PRO A 146 -18.88 -9.25 9.46
C PRO A 146 -19.96 -10.04 8.74
N ARG A 147 -20.52 -11.07 9.35
CA ARG A 147 -21.48 -11.99 8.70
C ARG A 147 -22.75 -12.21 9.51
N ALA A 148 -22.75 -11.90 10.78
CA ALA A 148 -23.82 -11.99 11.78
C ALA A 148 -24.54 -13.34 11.91
N VAL A 149 -24.73 -14.07 10.80
CA VAL A 149 -25.41 -15.38 10.77
C VAL A 149 -24.44 -16.50 11.08
N SER A 150 -23.21 -16.43 10.57
CA SER A 150 -22.16 -17.42 10.77
C SER A 150 -20.81 -16.81 11.01
N ALA A 151 -19.99 -17.47 11.81
CA ALA A 151 -18.61 -17.08 11.98
C ALA A 151 -17.76 -17.38 10.73
N SER A 152 -16.71 -16.59 10.52
CA SER A 152 -15.69 -16.82 9.51
C SER A 152 -14.29 -16.72 10.11
N ASN A 153 -13.30 -17.23 9.40
CA ASN A 153 -11.92 -17.18 9.84
C ASN A 153 -11.42 -15.72 9.96
N MET A 154 -10.75 -15.42 11.08
CA MET A 154 -10.26 -14.08 11.37
C MET A 154 -9.09 -13.66 10.47
N SER A 155 -8.20 -14.57 10.07
CA SER A 155 -7.07 -14.24 9.19
C SER A 155 -7.55 -13.76 7.81
N ALA A 156 -8.65 -14.31 7.31
CA ALA A 156 -9.30 -13.88 6.08
C ALA A 156 -10.11 -12.59 6.23
N THR A 157 -10.64 -12.31 7.43
CA THR A 157 -11.58 -11.21 7.66
C THR A 157 -11.04 -10.08 8.54
N GLY A 158 -9.87 -10.23 9.14
CA GLY A 158 -9.28 -9.26 10.06
C GLY A 158 -7.97 -9.76 10.66
N LEU A 159 -7.80 -9.53 11.96
CA LEU A 159 -6.63 -9.92 12.74
C LEU A 159 -6.96 -11.09 13.66
N GLN A 160 -6.02 -11.98 13.85
CA GLN A 160 -6.12 -13.07 14.82
C GLN A 160 -4.87 -13.13 15.70
N LEU A 161 -5.01 -13.51 16.96
CA LEU A 161 -3.89 -13.77 17.86
C LEU A 161 -3.59 -15.26 17.85
N ASP A 162 -2.68 -15.65 16.98
CA ASP A 162 -2.17 -17.00 16.81
C ASP A 162 -0.67 -16.95 16.53
N TYR A 163 0.02 -18.06 16.74
CA TYR A 163 1.46 -18.09 16.46
C TYR A 163 1.78 -17.84 14.97
N ALA A 164 0.85 -18.16 14.07
CA ALA A 164 0.97 -17.80 12.66
C ALA A 164 1.06 -16.29 12.42
N SER A 165 0.50 -15.46 13.32
CA SER A 165 0.54 -14.00 13.21
C SER A 165 1.93 -13.41 13.46
N LEU A 166 2.92 -14.20 13.89
CA LEU A 166 4.31 -13.77 14.01
C LEU A 166 4.89 -13.31 12.67
N CYS A 167 4.38 -13.82 11.53
CA CYS A 167 4.81 -13.34 10.22
C CYS A 167 4.25 -11.96 9.83
N LYS A 168 3.33 -11.37 10.61
CA LYS A 168 2.71 -10.07 10.31
C LYS A 168 3.14 -8.97 11.30
N PRO A 169 4.44 -8.57 11.33
CA PRO A 169 4.92 -7.59 12.31
C PRO A 169 4.21 -6.24 12.23
N VAL A 170 3.70 -5.88 11.06
CA VAL A 170 2.89 -4.68 10.82
C VAL A 170 1.64 -4.60 11.71
N ASN A 171 1.19 -5.72 12.29
CA ASN A 171 -0.03 -5.82 13.08
C ASN A 171 0.22 -5.91 14.60
N TYR A 172 1.46 -5.98 15.07
CA TYR A 172 1.74 -6.29 16.47
C TYR A 172 1.12 -5.31 17.48
N LEU A 173 1.05 -4.03 17.16
CA LEU A 173 0.48 -3.06 18.09
C LEU A 173 -1.05 -3.09 18.18
N TYR A 174 -1.74 -3.69 17.22
CA TYR A 174 -3.17 -3.94 17.37
C TYR A 174 -3.43 -4.87 18.57
N TYR A 175 -2.66 -5.93 18.69
CA TYR A 175 -2.80 -6.91 19.79
C TYR A 175 -2.43 -6.34 21.16
N LEU A 176 -1.51 -5.37 21.19
CA LEU A 176 -0.97 -4.83 22.45
C LEU A 176 -1.70 -3.58 22.93
N LEU A 177 -2.15 -2.71 22.02
CA LEU A 177 -2.64 -1.36 22.35
C LEU A 177 -3.98 -1.03 21.70
N GLY A 178 -4.63 -2.00 21.01
CA GLY A 178 -5.91 -1.81 20.35
C GLY A 178 -5.84 -1.06 19.03
N SER A 179 -7.01 -0.81 18.42
CA SER A 179 -7.14 -0.34 17.04
C SER A 179 -6.56 1.06 16.79
N GLU A 180 -6.68 2.00 17.74
CA GLU A 180 -6.17 3.37 17.53
C GLU A 180 -4.66 3.45 17.42
N TYR A 181 -3.93 2.74 18.26
CA TYR A 181 -2.47 2.68 18.18
C TYR A 181 -2.01 1.69 17.12
N GLY A 182 -2.76 0.61 16.94
CA GLY A 182 -2.49 -0.40 15.94
C GLY A 182 -2.52 0.16 14.52
N ILE A 183 -3.53 0.96 14.15
CA ILE A 183 -3.60 1.60 12.83
C ILE A 183 -2.45 2.59 12.61
N SER A 184 -2.08 3.35 13.64
CA SER A 184 -0.95 4.26 13.56
C SER A 184 0.37 3.51 13.34
N PHE A 185 0.59 2.42 14.07
CA PHE A 185 1.76 1.57 13.89
C PHE A 185 1.78 0.91 12.51
N ASN A 186 0.67 0.33 12.06
CA ASN A 186 0.55 -0.30 10.75
C ASN A 186 0.99 0.66 9.62
N TRP A 187 0.45 1.87 9.62
CA TRP A 187 0.78 2.87 8.61
C TRP A 187 2.21 3.40 8.72
N SER A 188 2.67 3.70 9.93
CA SER A 188 4.05 4.19 10.15
C SER A 188 5.09 3.11 9.85
N TYR A 189 4.81 1.84 10.19
CA TYR A 189 5.65 0.69 9.84
C TYR A 189 5.78 0.58 8.32
N LYS A 190 4.67 0.55 7.59
CA LYS A 190 4.70 0.52 6.12
C LYS A 190 5.50 1.69 5.56
N LEU A 191 5.18 2.93 5.97
CA LEU A 191 5.82 4.13 5.45
C LEU A 191 7.34 4.13 5.67
N ILE A 192 7.78 3.83 6.89
CA ILE A 192 9.16 4.02 7.32
C ILE A 192 10.01 2.76 7.08
N ILE A 193 9.54 1.58 7.50
CA ILE A 193 10.29 0.33 7.33
C ILE A 193 10.31 -0.12 5.87
N GLY A 194 9.20 0.10 5.14
CA GLY A 194 9.19 -0.18 3.70
C GLY A 194 10.20 0.66 2.93
N PHE A 195 10.26 1.98 3.20
CA PHE A 195 11.31 2.83 2.64
C PHE A 195 12.71 2.38 3.08
N ALA A 196 12.90 2.01 4.35
CA ALA A 196 14.18 1.56 4.87
C ALA A 196 14.69 0.31 4.13
N PHE A 197 13.87 -0.72 3.95
CA PHE A 197 14.26 -1.92 3.20
C PHE A 197 14.51 -1.64 1.73
N CYS A 198 13.72 -0.77 1.08
CA CYS A 198 14.00 -0.34 -0.28
C CYS A 198 15.35 0.40 -0.37
N PHE A 199 15.67 1.25 0.61
CA PHE A 199 16.96 1.97 0.66
C PHE A 199 18.14 1.02 0.87
N GLU A 200 18.04 0.07 1.80
CA GLU A 200 19.07 -0.96 2.01
C GLU A 200 19.24 -1.85 0.76
N LEU A 201 18.14 -2.23 0.10
CA LEU A 201 18.19 -2.98 -1.16
C LEU A 201 19.04 -2.25 -2.19
N PHE A 202 18.75 -0.97 -2.44
CA PHE A 202 19.52 -0.20 -3.41
C PHE A 202 20.94 0.10 -2.93
N LEU A 203 21.23 0.18 -1.62
CA LEU A 203 22.62 0.26 -1.12
C LEU A 203 23.43 -0.99 -1.50
N ILE A 204 22.84 -2.16 -1.36
CA ILE A 204 23.48 -3.42 -1.76
C ILE A 204 23.69 -3.44 -3.28
N LEU A 205 22.66 -3.15 -4.05
CA LEU A 205 22.70 -3.22 -5.52
C LEU A 205 23.63 -2.19 -6.17
N THR A 206 23.83 -1.03 -5.54
CA THR A 206 24.68 0.06 -6.06
C THR A 206 26.05 0.14 -5.41
N LYS A 207 26.44 -0.88 -4.63
CA LYS A 207 27.73 -0.92 -3.91
C LYS A 207 27.95 0.34 -3.06
N GLU A 208 26.95 0.64 -2.20
CA GLU A 208 26.93 1.78 -1.26
C GLU A 208 26.89 3.18 -1.89
N ASN A 209 26.46 3.33 -3.13
CA ASN A 209 26.20 4.64 -3.71
C ASN A 209 24.94 5.26 -3.10
N ARG A 210 25.09 5.96 -1.97
CA ARG A 210 23.99 6.50 -1.15
C ARG A 210 23.02 7.38 -1.93
N LEU A 211 23.51 8.16 -2.91
CA LEU A 211 22.65 9.06 -3.70
C LEU A 211 21.76 8.28 -4.66
N MET A 212 22.33 7.29 -5.37
CA MET A 212 21.57 6.42 -6.26
C MET A 212 20.61 5.52 -5.47
N SER A 213 21.03 5.05 -4.31
CA SER A 213 20.20 4.25 -3.41
C SER A 213 18.98 5.04 -2.90
N PHE A 214 19.18 6.30 -2.52
CA PHE A 214 18.08 7.18 -2.14
C PHE A 214 17.11 7.40 -3.29
N LEU A 215 17.61 7.71 -4.49
CA LEU A 215 16.76 7.88 -5.68
C LEU A 215 15.97 6.61 -5.99
N GLY A 216 16.64 5.44 -6.00
CA GLY A 216 15.98 4.16 -6.25
C GLY A 216 14.90 3.82 -5.21
N ALA A 217 15.19 4.03 -3.93
CA ALA A 217 14.23 3.83 -2.85
C ALA A 217 13.01 4.75 -2.96
N VAL A 218 13.22 6.03 -3.28
CA VAL A 218 12.12 7.00 -3.48
C VAL A 218 11.27 6.61 -4.67
N LEU A 219 11.89 6.28 -5.80
CA LEU A 219 11.20 5.88 -7.03
C LEU A 219 10.39 4.58 -6.85
N LEU A 220 10.85 3.67 -6.01
CA LEU A 220 10.14 2.42 -5.71
C LEU A 220 9.04 2.65 -4.68
N TRP A 221 9.41 3.14 -3.47
CA TRP A 221 8.51 3.16 -2.33
C TRP A 221 7.44 4.25 -2.44
N PHE A 222 7.79 5.44 -2.94
CA PHE A 222 6.85 6.55 -3.17
C PHE A 222 6.30 6.62 -4.60
N SER A 223 6.40 5.50 -5.36
CA SER A 223 5.79 5.39 -6.67
C SER A 223 4.26 5.51 -6.59
N PRO A 224 3.59 6.03 -7.63
CA PRO A 224 2.13 6.06 -7.68
C PRO A 224 1.50 4.68 -7.47
N PHE A 225 2.06 3.63 -8.08
CA PHE A 225 1.61 2.26 -7.85
C PHE A 225 1.57 1.94 -6.34
N ASN A 226 2.70 2.05 -5.66
CA ASN A 226 2.81 1.66 -4.26
C ASN A 226 1.93 2.53 -3.35
N MET A 227 1.87 3.83 -3.60
CA MET A 227 1.09 4.75 -2.77
C MET A 227 -0.42 4.55 -2.96
N TRP A 228 -0.94 4.44 -4.19
CA TRP A 228 -2.36 4.20 -4.43
C TRP A 228 -2.84 2.79 -4.04
N TRP A 229 -1.93 1.83 -3.86
CA TRP A 229 -2.19 0.51 -3.31
C TRP A 229 -1.88 0.41 -1.81
N SER A 230 -1.94 1.54 -1.10
CA SER A 230 -1.80 1.61 0.38
C SER A 230 -0.48 1.06 0.92
N MET A 231 0.59 1.23 0.14
CA MET A 231 1.95 0.73 0.44
C MET A 231 1.98 -0.81 0.57
N SER A 232 2.21 -1.45 -0.57
CA SER A 232 2.18 -2.92 -0.72
C SER A 232 3.14 -3.64 0.22
N LEU A 233 2.62 -4.54 1.04
CA LEU A 233 3.42 -5.42 1.89
C LEU A 233 4.30 -6.37 1.07
N LEU A 234 3.90 -6.72 -0.16
CA LEU A 234 4.71 -7.58 -1.06
C LEU A 234 6.00 -6.90 -1.54
N ILE A 235 6.00 -5.58 -1.75
CA ILE A 235 7.24 -4.84 -2.04
C ILE A 235 8.12 -4.78 -0.78
N LEU A 236 7.52 -4.55 0.39
CA LEU A 236 8.24 -4.49 1.67
C LEU A 236 8.87 -5.85 1.98
N SER A 237 8.07 -6.92 2.06
CA SER A 237 8.56 -8.26 2.40
C SER A 237 9.54 -8.80 1.35
N GLY A 238 9.27 -8.57 0.06
CA GLY A 238 10.19 -8.95 -1.00
C GLY A 238 11.54 -8.23 -0.93
N SER A 239 11.53 -6.91 -0.65
CA SER A 239 12.77 -6.15 -0.42
C SER A 239 13.49 -6.62 0.84
N ALA A 240 12.74 -6.89 1.92
CA ALA A 240 13.29 -7.41 3.18
C ALA A 240 13.93 -8.79 2.99
N ILE A 241 13.31 -9.71 2.25
CA ILE A 241 13.89 -11.03 1.93
C ILE A 241 15.26 -10.88 1.28
N ILE A 242 15.36 -10.04 0.25
CA ILE A 242 16.64 -9.88 -0.48
C ILE A 242 17.71 -9.27 0.43
N VAL A 243 17.37 -8.23 1.17
CA VAL A 243 18.32 -7.57 2.10
C VAL A 243 18.76 -8.49 3.23
N LEU A 244 17.82 -9.18 3.87
CA LEU A 244 18.13 -10.10 4.96
C LEU A 244 18.89 -11.32 4.47
N PHE A 245 18.58 -11.82 3.28
CA PHE A 245 19.35 -12.91 2.66
C PHE A 245 20.79 -12.49 2.38
N TYR A 246 21.01 -11.27 1.85
CA TYR A 246 22.36 -10.74 1.67
C TYR A 246 23.14 -10.70 3.00
N TYR A 247 22.55 -10.13 4.04
CA TYR A 247 23.20 -10.07 5.36
C TYR A 247 23.38 -11.45 6.00
N PHE A 248 22.49 -12.40 5.76
CA PHE A 248 22.62 -13.79 6.20
C PHE A 248 23.86 -14.46 5.59
N ILE A 249 24.09 -14.24 4.29
CA ILE A 249 25.22 -14.82 3.57
C ILE A 249 26.54 -14.22 4.01
N ILE A 250 26.63 -12.90 4.20
CA ILE A 250 27.90 -12.24 4.53
C ILE A 250 28.26 -12.30 6.03
N GLN A 251 27.28 -12.58 6.91
CA GLN A 251 27.51 -12.62 8.37
C GLN A 251 28.43 -13.78 8.74
N GLN A 252 29.46 -13.49 9.56
CA GLN A 252 30.42 -14.49 9.99
C GLN A 252 30.10 -15.15 11.34
N ASN A 253 29.37 -14.45 12.21
CA ASN A 253 28.97 -14.95 13.52
C ASN A 253 27.64 -15.70 13.42
N SER A 254 27.65 -17.00 13.79
CA SER A 254 26.48 -17.90 13.69
C SER A 254 25.29 -17.43 14.55
N LEU A 255 25.52 -16.78 15.71
CA LEU A 255 24.44 -16.28 16.56
C LEU A 255 23.73 -15.08 15.93
N TYR A 256 24.49 -14.12 15.36
CA TYR A 256 23.89 -13.02 14.60
C TYR A 256 23.23 -13.51 13.32
N ARG A 257 23.80 -14.54 12.67
CA ARG A 257 23.19 -15.19 11.50
C ARG A 257 21.83 -15.82 11.85
N LEU A 258 21.71 -16.48 13.02
CA LEU A 258 20.42 -16.99 13.50
C LEU A 258 19.39 -15.86 13.65
N GLY A 259 19.76 -14.75 14.26
CA GLY A 259 18.85 -13.60 14.40
C GLY A 259 18.40 -13.04 13.04
N ILE A 260 19.32 -12.92 12.09
CA ILE A 260 19.00 -12.49 10.71
C ILE A 260 18.12 -13.53 10.01
N GLY A 261 18.40 -14.83 10.22
CA GLY A 261 17.63 -15.93 9.65
C GLY A 261 16.19 -15.98 10.15
N VAL A 262 15.97 -15.74 11.47
CA VAL A 262 14.62 -15.60 12.03
C VAL A 262 13.85 -14.44 11.37
N LEU A 263 14.49 -13.28 11.19
CA LEU A 263 13.86 -12.15 10.49
C LEU A 263 13.58 -12.48 9.01
N LEU A 264 14.49 -13.19 8.35
CA LEU A 264 14.31 -13.67 6.99
C LEU A 264 13.14 -14.67 6.89
N ALA A 265 13.02 -15.58 7.85
CA ALA A 265 11.93 -16.54 7.94
C ALA A 265 10.57 -15.82 8.13
N ILE A 266 10.53 -14.80 8.99
CA ILE A 266 9.34 -13.95 9.18
C ILE A 266 8.98 -13.23 7.87
N ALA A 267 9.93 -12.58 7.20
CA ALA A 267 9.68 -11.89 5.94
C ALA A 267 9.25 -12.86 4.81
N GLY A 268 9.84 -14.05 4.75
CA GLY A 268 9.45 -15.10 3.81
C GLY A 268 8.04 -15.63 4.06
N ALA A 269 7.70 -15.86 5.32
CA ALA A 269 6.35 -16.28 5.71
C ALA A 269 5.33 -15.16 5.44
N ASP A 270 5.65 -13.89 5.73
CA ASP A 270 4.80 -12.75 5.38
C ASP A 270 4.51 -12.68 3.88
N PHE A 271 5.56 -12.81 3.07
CA PHE A 271 5.43 -12.81 1.61
C PHE A 271 4.51 -13.93 1.10
N VAL A 272 4.67 -15.15 1.60
CA VAL A 272 3.87 -16.32 1.16
C VAL A 272 2.42 -16.21 1.62
N THR A 273 2.18 -15.75 2.85
CA THR A 273 0.84 -15.69 3.46
C THR A 273 0.05 -14.43 3.10
N ASP A 274 0.55 -13.57 2.21
CA ASP A 274 -0.24 -12.45 1.67
C ASP A 274 -1.35 -12.93 0.71
N LEU A 275 -1.23 -14.15 0.19
CA LEU A 275 -2.21 -14.87 -0.65
C LEU A 275 -2.72 -14.05 -1.84
N TYR A 276 -1.83 -13.26 -2.45
CA TYR A 276 -2.11 -12.53 -3.69
C TYR A 276 -1.17 -12.93 -4.83
N PRO A 277 -1.40 -14.12 -5.44
CA PRO A 277 -0.49 -14.69 -6.45
C PRO A 277 -0.22 -13.77 -7.63
N ALA A 278 -1.18 -12.91 -7.97
CA ALA A 278 -1.07 -11.97 -9.08
C ALA A 278 0.16 -11.05 -8.98
N TRP A 279 0.63 -10.74 -7.78
CA TRP A 279 1.83 -9.97 -7.52
C TRP A 279 2.98 -10.80 -6.95
N GLN A 280 2.66 -11.84 -6.17
CA GLN A 280 3.68 -12.73 -5.58
C GLN A 280 4.54 -13.40 -6.65
N VAL A 281 3.92 -13.89 -7.73
CA VAL A 281 4.64 -14.59 -8.80
C VAL A 281 5.64 -13.67 -9.50
N PRO A 282 5.27 -12.50 -10.06
CA PRO A 282 6.26 -11.63 -10.70
C PRO A 282 7.31 -11.07 -9.72
N MET A 283 6.96 -10.81 -8.44
CA MET A 283 7.96 -10.44 -7.43
C MET A 283 8.89 -11.61 -7.08
N GLY A 284 8.38 -12.83 -7.08
CA GLY A 284 9.16 -14.05 -6.89
C GLY A 284 10.29 -14.19 -7.91
N PHE A 285 10.07 -13.84 -9.18
CA PHE A 285 11.14 -13.79 -10.20
C PHE A 285 12.27 -12.83 -9.81
N ILE A 286 11.92 -11.67 -9.26
CA ILE A 286 12.90 -10.67 -8.82
C ILE A 286 13.70 -11.21 -7.62
N ILE A 287 13.01 -11.74 -6.61
CA ILE A 287 13.62 -12.29 -5.40
C ILE A 287 14.60 -13.40 -5.77
N VAL A 288 14.17 -14.41 -6.53
CA VAL A 288 15.03 -15.55 -6.92
C VAL A 288 16.25 -15.08 -7.73
N SER A 289 16.07 -14.14 -8.65
CA SER A 289 17.17 -13.63 -9.48
C SER A 289 18.20 -12.86 -8.66
N LEU A 290 17.76 -12.04 -7.70
CA LEU A 290 18.67 -11.29 -6.84
C LEU A 290 19.33 -12.19 -5.79
N MET A 291 18.63 -13.20 -5.26
CA MET A 291 19.26 -14.22 -4.40
C MET A 291 20.32 -15.02 -5.14
N ALA A 292 20.06 -15.42 -6.39
CA ALA A 292 21.04 -16.10 -7.24
C ALA A 292 22.27 -15.22 -7.47
N TRP A 293 22.07 -13.92 -7.78
CA TRP A 293 23.17 -12.98 -7.88
C TRP A 293 23.98 -12.86 -6.59
N ILE A 294 23.33 -12.76 -5.42
CA ILE A 294 24.01 -12.69 -4.11
C ILE A 294 24.91 -13.91 -3.91
N LEU A 295 24.44 -15.09 -4.27
CA LEU A 295 25.26 -16.33 -4.17
C LEU A 295 26.41 -16.37 -5.16
N ILE A 296 26.26 -15.82 -6.35
CA ILE A 296 27.32 -15.74 -7.38
C ILE A 296 28.40 -14.72 -6.99
N GLU A 297 27.97 -13.56 -6.47
CA GLU A 297 28.89 -12.47 -6.13
C GLU A 297 29.64 -12.71 -4.81
N ASN A 298 29.03 -13.46 -3.88
CA ASN A 298 29.56 -13.67 -2.53
C ASN A 298 29.85 -15.15 -2.27
N ASP A 299 31.11 -15.51 -2.21
CA ASP A 299 31.56 -16.88 -1.93
C ASP A 299 31.46 -17.29 -0.45
N ASN A 300 30.99 -16.42 0.44
CA ASN A 300 30.95 -16.66 1.89
C ASN A 300 30.17 -17.91 2.29
N TRP A 301 29.12 -18.27 1.57
CA TRP A 301 28.33 -19.48 1.82
C TRP A 301 29.15 -20.79 1.63
N LYS A 302 30.24 -20.75 0.85
CA LYS A 302 31.14 -21.89 0.67
C LYS A 302 31.96 -22.18 1.93
N PHE A 303 32.07 -21.22 2.84
CA PHE A 303 32.78 -21.32 4.11
C PHE A 303 31.84 -21.55 5.30
N PHE A 304 30.57 -21.86 5.06
CA PHE A 304 29.61 -22.16 6.12
C PHE A 304 30.05 -23.40 6.90
N THR A 305 30.08 -23.26 8.23
CA THR A 305 30.32 -24.34 9.16
C THR A 305 29.09 -25.25 9.28
N LYS A 306 29.24 -26.41 9.94
CA LYS A 306 28.10 -27.28 10.26
C LYS A 306 27.03 -26.53 11.08
N ILE A 307 27.46 -25.65 11.98
CA ILE A 307 26.52 -24.84 12.80
C ILE A 307 25.72 -23.88 11.90
N ASP A 308 26.35 -23.25 10.92
CA ASP A 308 25.68 -22.34 10.00
C ASP A 308 24.60 -23.05 9.16
N TRP A 309 24.87 -24.27 8.73
CA TRP A 309 23.89 -25.11 8.02
C TRP A 309 22.76 -25.57 8.93
N ILE A 310 23.03 -25.83 10.21
CA ILE A 310 21.99 -26.13 11.22
C ILE A 310 21.11 -24.90 11.43
N VAL A 311 21.71 -23.71 11.60
CA VAL A 311 20.98 -22.45 11.72
C VAL A 311 20.07 -22.25 10.51
N PHE A 312 20.58 -22.38 9.30
CA PHE A 312 19.78 -22.28 8.09
C PHE A 312 18.60 -23.25 8.04
N GLY A 313 18.85 -24.52 8.45
CA GLY A 313 17.80 -25.53 8.56
C GLY A 313 16.71 -25.18 9.58
N VAL A 314 17.11 -24.66 10.75
CA VAL A 314 16.19 -24.22 11.81
C VAL A 314 15.32 -23.05 11.33
N ASP A 315 15.92 -22.06 10.65
CA ASP A 315 15.19 -20.89 10.12
C ASP A 315 14.17 -21.31 9.04
N ILE A 316 14.54 -22.25 8.17
CA ILE A 316 13.60 -22.81 7.16
C ILE A 316 12.46 -23.57 7.85
N ILE A 317 12.73 -24.41 8.84
CA ILE A 317 11.71 -25.15 9.57
C ILE A 317 10.76 -24.16 10.28
N PHE A 318 11.32 -23.13 10.90
CA PHE A 318 10.52 -22.07 11.54
C PHE A 318 9.60 -21.37 10.52
N MET A 319 10.12 -20.96 9.36
CA MET A 319 9.32 -20.35 8.29
C MET A 319 8.20 -21.30 7.82
N ILE A 320 8.54 -22.55 7.51
CA ILE A 320 7.56 -23.55 7.04
C ILE A 320 6.50 -23.80 8.10
N SER A 321 6.86 -23.84 9.39
CA SER A 321 5.91 -24.05 10.47
C SER A 321 4.85 -22.93 10.58
N ILE A 322 5.28 -21.66 10.40
CA ILE A 322 4.38 -20.50 10.37
C ILE A 322 3.44 -20.60 9.15
N ILE A 323 3.99 -20.84 7.96
CA ILE A 323 3.21 -20.95 6.72
C ILE A 323 2.21 -22.10 6.82
N ALA A 324 2.64 -23.27 7.29
CA ALA A 324 1.77 -24.44 7.45
C ALA A 324 0.61 -24.17 8.42
N ARG A 325 0.90 -23.48 9.54
CA ARG A 325 -0.14 -23.09 10.50
C ARG A 325 -1.13 -22.11 9.89
N TYR A 326 -0.64 -21.09 9.18
CA TYR A 326 -1.47 -20.10 8.51
C TYR A 326 -2.39 -20.76 7.48
N LEU A 327 -1.82 -21.58 6.60
CA LEU A 327 -2.59 -22.31 5.59
C LEU A 327 -3.59 -23.30 6.21
N TYR A 328 -3.23 -23.97 7.31
CA TYR A 328 -4.15 -24.86 8.03
C TYR A 328 -5.37 -24.11 8.57
N ILE A 329 -5.18 -22.89 9.10
CA ILE A 329 -6.28 -22.06 9.59
C ILE A 329 -7.16 -21.57 8.43
N ASP A 330 -6.57 -21.23 7.29
CA ASP A 330 -7.26 -20.61 6.16
C ASP A 330 -7.68 -21.59 5.07
N MET A 331 -7.50 -22.91 5.23
CA MET A 331 -7.75 -23.88 4.17
C MET A 331 -9.18 -23.82 3.65
N ASP A 332 -10.17 -23.82 4.55
CA ASP A 332 -11.59 -23.77 4.19
C ASP A 332 -11.92 -22.47 3.41
N TYR A 333 -11.30 -21.36 3.81
CA TYR A 333 -11.45 -20.08 3.11
C TYR A 333 -10.82 -20.12 1.72
N ILE A 334 -9.61 -20.65 1.58
CA ILE A 334 -8.90 -20.76 0.29
C ILE A 334 -9.72 -21.64 -0.67
N GLU A 335 -10.24 -22.77 -0.19
CA GLU A 335 -11.10 -23.66 -0.99
C GLU A 335 -12.38 -22.95 -1.39
N ALA A 336 -13.04 -22.26 -0.48
CA ALA A 336 -14.27 -21.52 -0.77
C ALA A 336 -14.04 -20.43 -1.84
N VAL A 337 -12.95 -19.65 -1.75
CA VAL A 337 -12.61 -18.62 -2.76
C VAL A 337 -12.38 -19.23 -4.14
N GLN A 338 -11.70 -20.38 -4.22
CA GLN A 338 -11.45 -21.05 -5.50
C GLN A 338 -12.74 -21.53 -6.19
N ASN A 339 -13.78 -21.85 -5.41
CA ASN A 339 -15.07 -22.31 -5.88
C ASN A 339 -16.06 -21.16 -6.17
N THR A 340 -15.69 -19.89 -5.91
CA THR A 340 -16.52 -18.74 -6.28
C THR A 340 -16.46 -18.46 -7.78
N ILE A 341 -17.52 -17.82 -8.31
CA ILE A 341 -17.53 -17.29 -9.68
C ILE A 341 -16.57 -16.10 -9.80
N TYR A 342 -16.43 -15.32 -8.74
CA TYR A 342 -15.51 -14.18 -8.64
C TYR A 342 -14.93 -14.08 -7.23
N PRO A 343 -13.60 -13.96 -7.04
CA PRO A 343 -12.55 -13.98 -8.07
C PRO A 343 -12.33 -15.35 -8.73
N GLY A 344 -12.72 -16.46 -8.09
CA GLY A 344 -12.58 -17.82 -8.61
C GLY A 344 -11.15 -18.22 -8.96
N ALA A 345 -11.03 -19.32 -9.64
CA ALA A 345 -9.77 -19.83 -10.18
C ALA A 345 -9.44 -19.17 -11.52
N ARG A 346 -8.93 -17.95 -11.49
CA ARG A 346 -8.54 -17.21 -12.70
C ARG A 346 -7.32 -17.85 -13.36
N VAL A 347 -7.35 -17.90 -14.70
CA VAL A 347 -6.23 -18.35 -15.53
C VAL A 347 -5.96 -17.33 -16.61
N GLU A 348 -4.71 -16.85 -16.69
CA GLU A 348 -4.27 -15.80 -17.59
C GLU A 348 -3.04 -16.25 -18.39
N TYR A 349 -2.88 -15.68 -19.59
CA TYR A 349 -1.75 -15.99 -20.49
C TYR A 349 -0.96 -14.75 -20.94
N GLY A 350 -1.31 -13.58 -20.41
CA GLY A 350 -0.60 -12.33 -20.65
C GLY A 350 -1.04 -11.56 -21.89
N GLY A 351 -0.20 -10.58 -22.26
CA GLY A 351 -0.43 -9.69 -23.41
C GLY A 351 -1.09 -8.37 -23.05
N MET A 352 -1.04 -7.40 -23.98
CA MET A 352 -1.81 -6.14 -23.97
C MET A 352 -1.46 -5.11 -22.89
N ALA A 353 -0.42 -5.28 -22.06
CA ALA A 353 -0.08 -4.34 -20.98
C ALA A 353 0.95 -3.25 -21.38
N LEU A 354 1.38 -3.18 -22.65
CA LEU A 354 2.32 -2.17 -23.12
C LEU A 354 1.87 -0.72 -22.84
N PRO A 355 0.58 -0.36 -23.00
CA PRO A 355 0.09 0.97 -22.64
C PRO A 355 0.35 1.36 -21.19
N LYS A 356 0.17 0.42 -20.25
CA LYS A 356 0.44 0.64 -18.82
C LYS A 356 1.93 0.88 -18.57
N LEU A 357 2.82 0.11 -19.18
CA LEU A 357 4.28 0.26 -19.05
C LEU A 357 4.79 1.66 -19.49
N LEU A 358 4.14 2.27 -20.47
CA LEU A 358 4.50 3.57 -21.04
C LEU A 358 3.71 4.75 -20.42
N GLY A 359 2.65 4.47 -19.63
CA GLY A 359 1.73 5.48 -19.09
C GLY A 359 2.22 6.21 -17.83
N TYR A 360 3.50 6.18 -17.52
CA TYR A 360 4.01 6.61 -16.22
C TYR A 360 3.95 8.13 -15.96
N TYR A 361 3.85 9.01 -16.95
CA TYR A 361 3.71 10.45 -16.67
C TYR A 361 2.35 10.82 -16.14
N THR A 362 1.28 10.25 -16.70
CA THR A 362 -0.08 10.41 -16.17
C THR A 362 -0.18 9.84 -14.75
N SER A 363 0.40 8.67 -14.54
CA SER A 363 0.45 8.04 -13.22
C SER A 363 1.14 8.94 -12.18
N GLN A 364 2.26 9.59 -12.50
CA GLN A 364 2.96 10.51 -11.57
C GLN A 364 2.12 11.73 -11.18
N LEU A 365 1.19 12.17 -12.00
CA LEU A 365 0.31 13.30 -11.73
C LEU A 365 -1.04 12.90 -11.11
N SER A 366 -1.26 11.62 -10.85
CA SER A 366 -2.54 11.10 -10.33
C SER A 366 -2.96 11.70 -8.98
N PHE A 367 -2.00 12.16 -8.17
CA PHE A 367 -2.31 12.85 -6.91
C PHE A 367 -3.07 14.17 -7.07
N LEU A 368 -3.06 14.78 -8.27
CA LEU A 368 -3.84 15.99 -8.59
C LEU A 368 -5.33 15.72 -8.78
N GLY A 369 -5.73 14.44 -8.88
CA GLY A 369 -7.12 14.03 -9.15
C GLY A 369 -7.46 14.03 -10.65
N GLY A 370 -8.73 13.73 -10.96
CA GLY A 370 -9.22 13.70 -12.36
C GLY A 370 -8.90 12.41 -13.11
N ILE A 371 -8.35 11.39 -12.47
CA ILE A 371 -8.13 10.04 -13.01
C ILE A 371 -9.16 9.10 -12.39
N ALA A 372 -9.86 8.33 -13.22
CA ALA A 372 -10.99 7.51 -12.80
C ALA A 372 -10.62 6.45 -11.76
N ASN A 373 -9.50 5.76 -11.97
CA ASN A 373 -9.00 4.74 -11.04
C ASN A 373 -7.48 4.86 -10.90
N PRO A 374 -7.00 5.75 -10.00
CA PRO A 374 -5.57 6.00 -9.84
C PRO A 374 -4.76 4.77 -9.42
N SER A 375 -5.35 3.84 -8.67
CA SER A 375 -4.67 2.62 -8.24
C SER A 375 -4.37 1.69 -9.42
N GLU A 376 -5.34 1.46 -10.30
CA GLU A 376 -5.14 0.63 -11.51
C GLU A 376 -4.21 1.29 -12.54
N MET A 377 -4.22 2.62 -12.58
CA MET A 377 -3.33 3.43 -13.44
C MET A 377 -1.95 3.64 -12.83
N GLY A 378 -1.78 3.33 -11.55
CA GLY A 378 -0.52 3.45 -10.84
C GLY A 378 0.56 2.58 -11.44
N VAL A 379 1.75 3.15 -11.69
CA VAL A 379 2.93 2.41 -12.16
C VAL A 379 4.19 2.86 -11.43
N ILE A 380 5.20 1.99 -11.43
CA ILE A 380 6.54 2.29 -10.92
C ILE A 380 7.34 2.97 -12.03
N PHE A 381 7.99 4.09 -11.71
CA PHE A 381 8.80 4.83 -12.67
C PHE A 381 10.13 4.10 -12.93
N GLY A 382 10.13 3.15 -13.87
CA GLY A 382 11.34 2.50 -14.38
C GLY A 382 11.91 3.14 -15.65
N ALA A 383 11.35 4.29 -16.07
CA ALA A 383 11.69 4.98 -17.33
C ALA A 383 11.70 4.04 -18.54
N PHE A 384 10.80 3.06 -18.59
CA PHE A 384 10.73 2.12 -19.72
C PHE A 384 10.57 2.86 -21.08
N PRO A 385 11.35 2.51 -22.13
CA PRO A 385 12.28 1.39 -22.22
C PRO A 385 13.74 1.71 -21.80
N LEU A 386 14.02 2.93 -21.29
CA LEU A 386 15.39 3.38 -21.01
C LEU A 386 16.15 2.44 -20.04
N GLY A 387 15.49 1.96 -18.98
CA GLY A 387 16.13 1.05 -18.02
C GLY A 387 16.74 -0.17 -18.72
N ILE A 388 16.00 -0.80 -19.65
CA ILE A 388 16.49 -1.94 -20.44
C ILE A 388 17.62 -1.53 -21.39
N ILE A 389 17.48 -0.39 -22.07
CA ILE A 389 18.51 0.13 -22.98
C ILE A 389 19.83 0.31 -22.23
N LEU A 390 19.80 0.89 -21.03
CA LEU A 390 21.00 1.08 -20.21
C LEU A 390 21.58 -0.24 -19.69
N MET A 391 20.74 -1.21 -19.28
CA MET A 391 21.21 -2.55 -18.90
C MET A 391 21.99 -3.21 -20.04
N VAL A 392 21.45 -3.22 -21.24
CA VAL A 392 22.11 -3.77 -22.43
C VAL A 392 23.39 -3.00 -22.76
N TYR A 393 23.34 -1.67 -22.71
CA TYR A 393 24.52 -0.82 -22.97
C TYR A 393 25.67 -1.12 -22.02
N VAL A 394 25.40 -1.18 -20.70
CA VAL A 394 26.41 -1.49 -19.70
C VAL A 394 26.99 -2.89 -19.92
N GLN A 395 26.15 -3.89 -20.18
CA GLN A 395 26.62 -5.25 -20.47
C GLN A 395 27.54 -5.33 -21.69
N ILE A 396 27.21 -4.64 -22.76
CA ILE A 396 28.08 -4.58 -23.97
C ILE A 396 29.41 -3.90 -23.62
N ARG A 397 29.39 -2.78 -22.89
CA ARG A 397 30.60 -2.02 -22.53
C ARG A 397 31.49 -2.76 -21.56
N GLU A 398 30.93 -3.51 -20.62
CA GLU A 398 31.64 -4.35 -19.66
C GLU A 398 31.95 -5.76 -20.19
N LYS A 399 31.70 -6.01 -21.47
CA LYS A 399 31.92 -7.31 -22.14
C LYS A 399 31.24 -8.48 -21.43
N GLY A 400 30.02 -8.26 -20.93
CA GLY A 400 29.21 -9.27 -20.26
C GLY A 400 29.71 -9.69 -18.88
N ARG A 401 30.45 -8.86 -18.17
CA ARG A 401 31.03 -9.21 -16.86
C ARG A 401 30.14 -8.90 -15.67
N ASN A 402 29.07 -8.13 -15.85
CA ASN A 402 28.19 -7.75 -14.74
C ASN A 402 27.20 -8.87 -14.44
N ALA A 403 27.46 -9.64 -13.38
CA ALA A 403 26.62 -10.77 -12.97
C ALA A 403 25.21 -10.34 -12.55
N LEU A 404 25.07 -9.19 -11.87
CA LEU A 404 23.77 -8.67 -11.46
C LEU A 404 22.84 -8.42 -12.66
N LEU A 405 23.35 -7.71 -13.67
CA LEU A 405 22.57 -7.43 -14.87
C LEU A 405 22.23 -8.71 -15.66
N TRP A 406 23.08 -9.74 -15.64
CA TRP A 406 22.75 -11.04 -16.23
C TRP A 406 21.64 -11.76 -15.48
N CYS A 407 21.68 -11.78 -14.15
CA CYS A 407 20.61 -12.37 -13.34
C CYS A 407 19.25 -11.68 -13.58
N LEU A 408 19.27 -10.37 -13.83
CA LEU A 408 18.05 -9.61 -14.15
C LEU A 408 17.57 -9.79 -15.60
N CYS A 409 18.45 -10.19 -16.53
CA CYS A 409 18.08 -10.36 -17.95
C CYS A 409 16.97 -11.38 -18.16
N ILE A 410 17.03 -12.54 -17.47
CA ILE A 410 16.07 -13.63 -17.63
C ILE A 410 14.66 -13.18 -17.22
N PRO A 411 14.43 -12.70 -15.97
CA PRO A 411 13.09 -12.24 -15.58
C PRO A 411 12.63 -11.03 -16.40
N THR A 412 13.54 -10.12 -16.81
CA THR A 412 13.19 -9.00 -17.69
C THR A 412 12.60 -9.50 -19.00
N LEU A 413 13.23 -10.47 -19.65
CA LEU A 413 12.75 -11.01 -20.92
C LEU A 413 11.42 -11.75 -20.77
N ILE A 414 11.31 -12.64 -19.77
CA ILE A 414 10.10 -13.41 -19.52
C ILE A 414 8.91 -12.48 -19.24
N LEU A 415 9.06 -11.55 -18.31
CA LEU A 415 7.97 -10.66 -17.91
C LEU A 415 7.64 -9.63 -19.00
N LEU A 416 8.64 -9.16 -19.79
CA LEU A 416 8.37 -8.28 -20.93
C LEU A 416 7.52 -8.99 -21.99
N ILE A 417 7.88 -10.21 -22.38
CA ILE A 417 7.11 -10.99 -23.36
C ILE A 417 5.71 -11.28 -22.81
N TYR A 418 5.62 -11.69 -21.53
CA TYR A 418 4.34 -11.94 -20.88
C TYR A 418 3.44 -10.69 -20.86
N CYS A 419 3.97 -9.53 -20.52
CA CYS A 419 3.20 -8.27 -20.49
C CYS A 419 2.76 -7.79 -21.87
N THR A 420 3.56 -8.00 -22.92
CA THR A 420 3.34 -7.39 -24.23
C THR A 420 2.63 -8.31 -25.22
N VAL A 421 3.08 -9.54 -25.33
CA VAL A 421 2.62 -10.52 -26.33
C VAL A 421 1.81 -11.64 -25.67
N GLY A 422 2.19 -12.03 -24.43
CA GLY A 422 1.71 -13.22 -23.76
C GLY A 422 2.64 -14.42 -23.99
N LEU A 423 2.38 -15.50 -23.26
CA LEU A 423 3.16 -16.74 -23.33
C LEU A 423 2.23 -17.94 -23.58
N PRO A 424 2.75 -19.04 -24.17
CA PRO A 424 2.00 -20.28 -24.34
C PRO A 424 1.44 -20.82 -23.02
N PRO A 425 0.23 -21.39 -22.99
CA PRO A 425 -0.43 -21.87 -21.77
C PRO A 425 0.42 -22.82 -20.92
N LEU A 426 1.12 -23.75 -21.54
CA LEU A 426 1.99 -24.71 -20.85
C LEU A 426 3.12 -24.00 -20.12
N LEU A 427 3.74 -23.00 -20.78
CA LEU A 427 4.85 -22.24 -20.18
C LEU A 427 4.35 -21.38 -19.03
N CYS A 428 3.21 -20.67 -19.21
CA CYS A 428 2.60 -19.90 -18.11
C CYS A 428 2.33 -20.77 -16.88
N LYS A 429 1.80 -21.99 -17.09
CA LYS A 429 1.51 -22.92 -16.01
C LYS A 429 2.80 -23.37 -15.28
N LEU A 430 3.86 -23.71 -16.03
CA LEU A 430 5.13 -24.18 -15.47
C LEU A 430 5.80 -23.10 -14.60
N ILE A 431 5.66 -21.84 -14.94
CA ILE A 431 6.28 -20.71 -14.23
C ILE A 431 5.29 -19.91 -13.38
N PHE A 432 4.10 -20.45 -13.14
CA PHE A 432 3.03 -19.89 -12.32
C PHE A 432 2.45 -18.54 -12.80
N LEU A 433 2.82 -18.04 -13.96
CA LEU A 433 2.28 -16.78 -14.50
C LEU A 433 0.80 -16.85 -14.86
N THR A 434 0.21 -18.04 -14.95
CA THR A 434 -1.25 -18.21 -15.07
C THR A 434 -2.06 -17.55 -13.95
N TYR A 435 -1.44 -17.33 -12.78
CA TYR A 435 -2.07 -16.70 -11.63
C TYR A 435 -1.93 -15.16 -11.60
N SER A 436 -1.25 -14.57 -12.58
CA SER A 436 -1.02 -13.12 -12.65
C SER A 436 -1.57 -12.55 -13.95
N THR A 437 -2.38 -11.50 -13.86
CA THR A 437 -2.78 -10.76 -15.07
C THR A 437 -1.60 -10.01 -15.66
N SER A 438 -1.64 -9.72 -16.96
CA SER A 438 -0.58 -8.94 -17.62
C SER A 438 -0.40 -7.55 -16.99
N THR A 439 -1.50 -6.90 -16.57
CA THR A 439 -1.48 -5.59 -15.92
C THR A 439 -0.86 -5.63 -14.52
N ARG A 440 -1.08 -6.70 -13.75
CA ARG A 440 -0.44 -6.91 -12.44
C ARG A 440 1.03 -7.28 -12.58
N THR A 441 1.37 -8.09 -13.57
CA THR A 441 2.77 -8.39 -13.91
C THR A 441 3.53 -7.13 -14.33
N ALA A 442 2.89 -6.21 -15.08
CA ALA A 442 3.49 -4.95 -15.51
C ALA A 442 3.93 -4.07 -14.34
N ASP A 443 3.22 -4.11 -13.20
CA ASP A 443 3.62 -3.37 -12.00
C ASP A 443 5.00 -3.83 -11.51
N PHE A 444 5.24 -5.12 -11.41
CA PHE A 444 6.52 -5.70 -10.97
C PHE A 444 7.59 -5.73 -12.06
N PHE A 445 7.21 -5.77 -13.33
CA PHE A 445 8.15 -5.47 -14.42
C PHE A 445 8.71 -4.05 -14.28
N GLY A 446 7.91 -3.08 -13.82
CA GLY A 446 8.37 -1.74 -13.46
C GLY A 446 9.45 -1.75 -12.37
N VAL A 447 9.38 -2.66 -11.38
CA VAL A 447 10.45 -2.84 -10.36
C VAL A 447 11.75 -3.27 -11.01
N ILE A 448 11.71 -4.25 -11.92
CA ILE A 448 12.93 -4.72 -12.64
C ILE A 448 13.53 -3.59 -13.48
N CYS A 449 12.70 -2.86 -14.23
CA CYS A 449 13.17 -1.72 -15.02
C CYS A 449 13.82 -0.65 -14.15
N LEU A 450 13.26 -0.39 -12.97
CA LEU A 450 13.83 0.57 -12.01
C LEU A 450 15.16 0.07 -11.44
N ILE A 451 15.23 -1.19 -11.01
CA ILE A 451 16.49 -1.79 -10.52
C ILE A 451 17.55 -1.70 -11.62
N GLY A 452 17.21 -2.13 -12.84
CA GLY A 452 18.12 -2.06 -14.00
C GLY A 452 18.57 -0.65 -14.30
N LEU A 453 17.67 0.34 -14.23
CA LEU A 453 18.00 1.76 -14.41
C LEU A 453 19.00 2.24 -13.36
N ILE A 454 18.72 2.05 -12.07
CA ILE A 454 19.56 2.57 -10.96
C ILE A 454 20.92 1.89 -10.93
N VAL A 455 20.96 0.57 -11.10
CA VAL A 455 22.21 -0.20 -11.18
C VAL A 455 23.05 0.27 -12.37
N SER A 456 22.44 0.36 -13.55
CA SER A 456 23.15 0.81 -14.76
C SER A 456 23.71 2.22 -14.62
N LEU A 457 22.94 3.15 -14.01
CA LEU A 457 23.41 4.52 -13.74
C LEU A 457 24.59 4.53 -12.76
N SER A 458 24.57 3.68 -11.73
CA SER A 458 25.68 3.53 -10.79
C SER A 458 26.94 3.01 -11.47
N GLU A 459 26.81 1.93 -12.25
CA GLU A 459 27.92 1.32 -13.00
C GLU A 459 28.49 2.26 -14.08
N MET A 460 27.62 2.95 -14.82
CA MET A 460 28.05 3.95 -15.81
C MET A 460 28.91 5.05 -15.19
N LYS A 461 28.57 5.49 -13.99
CA LYS A 461 29.36 6.49 -13.28
C LYS A 461 30.68 5.94 -12.77
N GLN A 462 30.68 4.74 -12.20
CA GLN A 462 31.89 4.11 -11.65
C GLN A 462 32.91 3.79 -12.74
N ASN A 463 32.45 3.35 -13.93
CA ASN A 463 33.30 2.87 -15.03
C ASN A 463 33.52 3.90 -16.15
N ASP A 464 33.16 5.18 -15.93
CA ASP A 464 33.21 6.29 -16.92
C ASP A 464 32.53 5.95 -18.27
N LEU A 465 31.39 5.25 -18.20
CA LEU A 465 30.59 4.86 -19.38
C LEU A 465 29.53 5.88 -19.76
N MET A 466 29.66 7.12 -19.28
CA MET A 466 28.66 8.18 -19.52
C MET A 466 28.63 8.61 -20.98
N PHE A 467 27.42 8.88 -21.48
CA PHE A 467 27.23 9.35 -22.87
C PHE A 467 27.77 10.76 -23.09
N PRO A 468 28.14 11.12 -24.33
CA PRO A 468 28.25 12.53 -24.71
C PRO A 468 26.88 13.21 -24.59
N ALA A 469 26.85 14.50 -24.23
CA ALA A 469 25.64 15.25 -23.93
C ALA A 469 24.54 15.14 -25.02
N TRP A 470 24.94 15.21 -26.27
CA TRP A 470 24.01 15.10 -27.40
C TRP A 470 23.35 13.72 -27.49
N ALA A 471 24.11 12.65 -27.26
CA ALA A 471 23.56 11.27 -27.29
C ALA A 471 22.62 11.03 -26.11
N GLY A 472 23.00 11.47 -24.89
CA GLY A 472 22.13 11.41 -23.72
C GLY A 472 20.82 12.17 -23.92
N LEU A 473 20.86 13.34 -24.56
CA LEU A 473 19.67 14.13 -24.88
C LEU A 473 18.77 13.40 -25.90
N ILE A 474 19.34 12.83 -26.97
CA ILE A 474 18.56 12.09 -27.97
C ILE A 474 17.87 10.89 -27.34
N ILE A 475 18.62 10.05 -26.60
CA ILE A 475 18.08 8.82 -25.98
C ILE A 475 16.96 9.16 -24.98
N SER A 476 17.20 10.11 -24.08
CA SER A 476 16.22 10.51 -23.08
C SER A 476 14.97 11.15 -23.69
N SER A 477 15.14 12.02 -24.72
CA SER A 477 14.03 12.66 -25.42
C SER A 477 13.19 11.66 -26.18
N PHE A 478 13.79 10.67 -26.84
CA PHE A 478 13.06 9.61 -27.54
C PHE A 478 12.22 8.78 -26.55
N CYS A 479 12.82 8.28 -25.48
CA CYS A 479 12.09 7.50 -24.47
C CYS A 479 10.97 8.31 -23.83
N SER A 480 11.24 9.58 -23.48
CA SER A 480 10.23 10.47 -22.90
C SER A 480 9.12 10.81 -23.86
N PHE A 481 9.42 10.99 -25.14
CA PHE A 481 8.41 11.26 -26.18
C PHE A 481 7.43 10.09 -26.34
N VAL A 482 7.94 8.85 -26.43
CA VAL A 482 7.11 7.64 -26.54
C VAL A 482 6.19 7.50 -25.35
N ALA A 483 6.73 7.66 -24.14
CA ALA A 483 5.95 7.59 -22.90
C ALA A 483 4.96 8.75 -22.75
N CYS A 484 5.33 9.95 -23.15
CA CYS A 484 4.44 11.12 -23.13
C CYS A 484 3.24 10.91 -24.03
N ARG A 485 3.46 10.46 -25.28
CA ARG A 485 2.37 10.13 -26.21
C ARG A 485 1.40 9.12 -25.64
N GLN A 486 1.91 8.03 -25.04
CA GLN A 486 1.06 7.00 -24.44
C GLN A 486 0.35 7.52 -23.17
N SER A 487 1.03 8.33 -22.36
CA SER A 487 0.43 8.95 -21.18
C SER A 487 -0.71 9.89 -21.54
N LEU A 488 -0.62 10.62 -22.67
CA LEU A 488 -1.70 11.46 -23.17
C LEU A 488 -2.86 10.63 -23.74
N ALA A 489 -2.58 9.54 -24.45
CA ALA A 489 -3.61 8.64 -24.99
C ALA A 489 -4.52 8.03 -23.90
N ILE A 490 -3.98 7.77 -22.72
CA ILE A 490 -4.74 7.29 -21.58
C ILE A 490 -5.73 8.34 -21.02
N LEU A 491 -5.53 9.63 -21.32
CA LEU A 491 -6.33 10.75 -20.84
C LEU A 491 -7.47 11.15 -21.78
N GLU A 492 -7.72 10.42 -22.85
CA GLU A 492 -8.72 10.77 -23.88
C GLU A 492 -10.15 10.91 -23.35
N ASP A 493 -10.47 10.35 -22.18
CA ASP A 493 -11.79 10.51 -21.51
C ASP A 493 -12.05 11.95 -21.00
N GLY A 494 -11.11 12.88 -21.13
CA GLY A 494 -11.30 14.31 -20.81
C GLY A 494 -11.47 14.65 -19.33
N ARG A 495 -11.33 13.71 -18.41
CA ARG A 495 -11.50 13.93 -16.96
C ARG A 495 -10.32 14.64 -16.31
N PHE A 496 -9.11 14.45 -16.82
CA PHE A 496 -7.92 15.09 -16.30
C PHE A 496 -7.79 16.52 -16.83
N ARG A 497 -7.80 17.49 -15.92
CA ARG A 497 -7.87 18.93 -16.27
C ARG A 497 -6.57 19.53 -16.81
N TYR A 498 -5.44 18.84 -16.69
CA TYR A 498 -4.12 19.43 -16.91
C TYR A 498 -3.21 18.60 -17.85
N PRO A 499 -3.62 18.25 -19.07
CA PRO A 499 -2.79 17.45 -19.98
C PRO A 499 -1.44 18.13 -20.32
N ALA A 500 -1.40 19.46 -20.29
CA ALA A 500 -0.15 20.23 -20.49
C ALA A 500 0.92 19.91 -19.41
N LEU A 501 0.52 19.55 -18.20
CA LEU A 501 1.45 19.14 -17.15
C LEU A 501 2.14 17.81 -17.47
N VAL A 502 1.47 16.90 -18.18
CA VAL A 502 2.08 15.65 -18.67
C VAL A 502 3.23 15.95 -19.63
N VAL A 503 3.00 16.86 -20.57
CA VAL A 503 4.03 17.30 -21.53
C VAL A 503 5.17 18.01 -20.82
N LEU A 504 4.87 18.93 -19.89
CA LEU A 504 5.90 19.64 -19.11
C LEU A 504 6.74 18.65 -18.28
N LEU A 505 6.09 17.70 -17.61
CA LEU A 505 6.79 16.66 -16.82
C LEU A 505 7.69 15.80 -17.71
N ALA A 506 7.22 15.43 -18.92
CA ALA A 506 8.01 14.67 -19.87
C ALA A 506 9.26 15.43 -20.33
N ILE A 507 9.14 16.74 -20.61
CA ILE A 507 10.27 17.60 -20.98
C ILE A 507 11.27 17.71 -19.83
N ILE A 508 10.81 18.01 -18.61
CA ILE A 508 11.67 18.13 -17.43
C ILE A 508 12.38 16.79 -17.16
N THR A 509 11.66 15.68 -17.26
CA THR A 509 12.22 14.35 -17.06
C THR A 509 13.25 14.00 -18.14
N ALA A 510 12.98 14.33 -19.41
CA ALA A 510 13.95 14.11 -20.51
C ALA A 510 15.26 14.88 -20.25
N ILE A 511 15.17 16.14 -19.87
CA ILE A 511 16.35 16.97 -19.54
C ILE A 511 17.08 16.40 -18.31
N GLY A 512 16.33 16.08 -17.23
CA GLY A 512 16.90 15.51 -16.01
C GLY A 512 17.64 14.20 -16.26
N ILE A 513 17.02 13.26 -16.98
CA ILE A 513 17.65 12.00 -17.38
C ILE A 513 18.88 12.26 -18.26
N ALA A 514 18.79 13.17 -19.26
CA ALA A 514 19.93 13.52 -20.11
C ALA A 514 21.13 13.99 -19.28
N ILE A 515 20.92 14.84 -18.28
CA ILE A 515 21.97 15.28 -17.34
C ILE A 515 22.55 14.11 -16.56
N ILE A 516 21.70 13.19 -16.08
CA ILE A 516 22.13 12.07 -15.26
C ILE A 516 22.97 11.07 -16.04
N ILE A 517 22.59 10.74 -17.29
CA ILE A 517 23.28 9.73 -18.13
C ILE A 517 24.46 10.27 -18.92
N SER A 518 24.66 11.60 -18.98
CA SER A 518 25.70 12.21 -19.81
C SER A 518 26.91 12.67 -19.02
N LYS A 519 28.04 12.85 -19.72
CA LYS A 519 29.21 13.56 -19.18
C LYS A 519 28.87 15.02 -18.95
N VAL A 520 28.91 15.45 -17.68
CA VAL A 520 28.67 16.84 -17.28
C VAL A 520 29.97 17.48 -16.78
N LYS A 521 30.17 18.76 -17.09
CA LYS A 521 31.37 19.49 -16.65
C LYS A 521 31.47 19.69 -15.15
N LYS A 522 30.32 19.75 -14.46
CA LYS A 522 30.23 19.96 -13.02
C LYS A 522 29.37 18.87 -12.40
N GLU A 523 29.97 17.99 -11.61
CA GLU A 523 29.27 16.90 -10.88
C GLU A 523 28.17 17.41 -9.95
N ASP A 524 28.30 18.63 -9.43
CA ASP A 524 27.25 19.26 -8.62
C ASP A 524 25.91 19.36 -9.36
N VAL A 525 25.92 19.62 -10.68
CA VAL A 525 24.69 19.70 -11.49
C VAL A 525 23.96 18.37 -11.48
N ARG A 526 24.66 17.24 -11.69
CA ARG A 526 24.08 15.90 -11.63
C ARG A 526 23.53 15.59 -10.24
N THR A 527 24.30 15.87 -9.21
CA THR A 527 23.89 15.66 -7.81
C THR A 527 22.62 16.45 -7.48
N TRP A 528 22.57 17.73 -7.83
CA TRP A 528 21.39 18.56 -7.61
C TRP A 528 20.19 18.07 -8.43
N THR A 529 20.38 17.63 -9.68
CA THR A 529 19.30 17.06 -10.48
C THR A 529 18.69 15.83 -9.81
N ILE A 530 19.52 14.92 -9.31
CA ILE A 530 19.06 13.71 -8.61
C ILE A 530 18.32 14.07 -7.31
N VAL A 531 18.90 14.95 -6.49
CA VAL A 531 18.29 15.37 -5.21
C VAL A 531 16.95 16.07 -5.46
N THR A 532 16.88 16.99 -6.41
CA THR A 532 15.65 17.74 -6.71
C THR A 532 14.57 16.79 -7.25
N SER A 533 14.92 15.92 -8.20
CA SER A 533 13.98 14.93 -8.76
C SER A 533 13.47 13.99 -7.68
N GLY A 534 14.37 13.43 -6.86
CA GLY A 534 13.99 12.56 -5.76
C GLY A 534 13.09 13.25 -4.73
N SER A 535 13.39 14.50 -4.38
CA SER A 535 12.57 15.28 -3.43
C SER A 535 11.18 15.59 -3.99
N LEU A 536 11.07 15.94 -5.27
CA LEU A 536 9.77 16.19 -5.91
C LEU A 536 8.90 14.93 -5.95
N LEU A 537 9.51 13.79 -6.30
CA LEU A 537 8.81 12.50 -6.35
C LEU A 537 8.39 12.03 -4.96
N LEU A 538 9.24 12.22 -3.95
CA LEU A 538 8.90 11.97 -2.55
C LEU A 538 7.69 12.81 -2.12
N CYS A 539 7.70 14.11 -2.40
CA CYS A 539 6.58 14.99 -2.08
C CYS A 539 5.31 14.58 -2.82
N ALA A 540 5.39 14.26 -4.12
CA ALA A 540 4.24 13.80 -4.89
C ALA A 540 3.63 12.51 -4.31
N GLY A 541 4.47 11.54 -3.95
CA GLY A 541 4.02 10.30 -3.30
C GLY A 541 3.36 10.56 -1.94
N LEU A 542 3.98 11.37 -1.08
CA LEU A 542 3.41 11.73 0.23
C LEU A 542 2.08 12.50 0.11
N CYS A 543 1.83 13.22 -0.99
CA CYS A 543 0.57 13.91 -1.24
C CYS A 543 -0.59 12.98 -1.63
N VAL A 544 -0.34 11.69 -1.87
CA VAL A 544 -1.41 10.73 -2.17
C VAL A 544 -2.27 10.48 -0.94
N HIS A 545 -1.66 10.20 0.20
CA HIS A 545 -2.36 9.88 1.44
C HIS A 545 -2.65 11.09 2.32
N PRO A 546 -3.82 11.16 2.98
CA PRO A 546 -4.04 12.07 4.08
C PRO A 546 -3.26 11.60 5.32
N PHE A 547 -2.68 12.52 6.07
CA PHE A 547 -2.14 12.23 7.40
C PHE A 547 -3.21 12.57 8.43
N MET A 548 -3.80 11.54 9.05
CA MET A 548 -4.93 11.64 9.97
C MET A 548 -4.50 11.35 11.40
N ILE A 549 -5.35 11.69 12.38
CA ILE A 549 -5.15 11.35 13.79
C ILE A 549 -6.27 10.43 14.26
N GLY A 550 -5.91 9.23 14.76
CA GLY A 550 -6.85 8.30 15.40
C GLY A 550 -7.94 7.78 14.47
N LEU A 551 -9.03 7.36 15.10
CA LEU A 551 -10.23 6.79 14.47
C LEU A 551 -11.48 7.66 14.71
N ASP A 552 -11.32 8.95 14.97
CA ASP A 552 -12.41 9.86 15.31
C ASP A 552 -13.47 9.96 14.20
N ALA A 553 -13.09 9.72 12.93
CA ALA A 553 -14.01 9.65 11.80
C ALA A 553 -15.15 8.63 11.99
N ILE A 554 -14.94 7.61 12.84
CA ILE A 554 -15.95 6.64 13.24
C ILE A 554 -16.38 6.90 14.69
N ASN A 555 -15.42 6.89 15.62
CA ASN A 555 -15.70 6.80 17.05
C ASN A 555 -16.31 8.07 17.66
N SER A 556 -16.11 9.24 17.08
CA SER A 556 -16.66 10.52 17.59
C SER A 556 -18.13 10.74 17.23
N LYS A 557 -18.66 10.02 16.23
CA LYS A 557 -20.02 10.21 15.75
C LYS A 557 -21.08 9.82 16.81
N PRO A 558 -22.14 10.66 17.00
CA PRO A 558 -23.22 10.34 17.92
C PRO A 558 -23.86 8.97 17.62
N VAL A 559 -24.15 8.70 16.35
CA VAL A 559 -24.73 7.41 15.93
C VAL A 559 -23.81 6.22 16.22
N ALA A 560 -22.47 6.37 16.13
CA ALA A 560 -21.56 5.30 16.49
C ALA A 560 -21.60 5.00 18.00
N LYS A 561 -21.76 6.01 18.83
CA LYS A 561 -21.91 5.85 20.29
C LYS A 561 -23.20 5.13 20.61
N GLU A 562 -24.31 5.48 19.93
CA GLU A 562 -25.60 4.83 20.10
C GLU A 562 -25.54 3.34 19.68
N ILE A 563 -24.96 3.04 18.49
CA ILE A 563 -24.74 1.67 18.02
C ILE A 563 -23.97 0.86 19.08
N LYS A 564 -22.87 1.41 19.62
CA LYS A 564 -22.06 0.75 20.65
C LYS A 564 -22.84 0.54 21.96
N SER A 565 -23.68 1.48 22.35
CA SER A 565 -24.57 1.35 23.52
C SER A 565 -25.55 0.19 23.36
N ILE A 566 -26.19 0.12 22.19
CA ILE A 566 -27.13 -0.98 21.87
C ILE A 566 -26.43 -2.34 21.86
N ILE A 567 -25.22 -2.44 21.32
CA ILE A 567 -24.43 -3.68 21.30
C ILE A 567 -24.05 -4.13 22.71
N LEU A 568 -23.70 -3.20 23.60
CA LEU A 568 -23.39 -3.52 25.00
C LEU A 568 -24.58 -4.11 25.73
N GLU A 569 -25.81 -3.65 25.42
CA GLU A 569 -27.04 -4.18 25.97
C GLU A 569 -27.47 -5.51 25.34
N ASN A 570 -27.21 -5.68 24.02
CA ASN A 570 -27.62 -6.81 23.19
C ASN A 570 -26.46 -7.30 22.32
N PRO A 571 -25.45 -8.01 22.88
CA PRO A 571 -24.24 -8.40 22.14
C PRO A 571 -24.50 -9.34 20.96
N ASP A 572 -25.55 -10.16 21.05
CA ASP A 572 -25.92 -11.13 20.01
C ASP A 572 -26.89 -10.58 18.96
N SER A 573 -27.19 -9.26 19.01
CA SER A 573 -28.12 -8.63 18.08
C SER A 573 -27.59 -8.66 16.65
N ARG A 574 -28.48 -8.90 15.69
CA ARG A 574 -28.18 -8.92 14.26
C ARG A 574 -28.61 -7.62 13.61
N TRP A 575 -27.69 -7.07 12.83
CA TRP A 575 -27.86 -5.78 12.19
C TRP A 575 -27.88 -5.89 10.67
N ILE A 576 -28.54 -4.95 10.03
CA ILE A 576 -28.52 -4.72 8.61
C ILE A 576 -28.35 -3.21 8.30
N GLY A 577 -27.49 -2.88 7.35
CA GLY A 577 -27.35 -1.52 6.84
C GLY A 577 -28.10 -1.39 5.51
N LEU A 578 -29.11 -0.50 5.44
CA LEU A 578 -29.89 -0.31 4.24
C LEU A 578 -29.35 0.81 3.35
N GLY A 579 -29.66 0.73 2.06
CA GLY A 579 -29.50 1.76 1.05
C GLY A 579 -28.20 1.70 0.25
N ASN A 580 -27.07 1.44 0.88
CA ASN A 580 -25.76 1.43 0.22
C ASN A 580 -24.80 0.42 0.87
N ASN A 581 -23.59 0.31 0.34
CA ASN A 581 -22.54 -0.57 0.89
C ASN A 581 -21.66 0.11 1.96
N ILE A 582 -21.86 1.39 2.24
CA ILE A 582 -21.12 2.12 3.29
C ILE A 582 -21.69 1.81 4.66
N ASN A 583 -23.02 1.85 4.78
CA ASN A 583 -23.75 1.64 6.03
C ASN A 583 -23.39 0.33 6.75
N PRO A 584 -23.40 -0.83 6.09
CA PRO A 584 -23.04 -2.08 6.76
C PRO A 584 -21.56 -2.14 7.17
N ASN A 585 -20.66 -1.53 6.42
CA ASN A 585 -19.25 -1.51 6.79
C ASN A 585 -18.93 -0.52 7.92
N PHE A 586 -19.71 0.55 8.05
CA PHE A 586 -19.69 1.41 9.23
C PHE A 586 -20.19 0.66 10.49
N LEU A 587 -21.27 -0.12 10.36
CA LEU A 587 -21.80 -0.94 11.44
C LEU A 587 -20.75 -1.91 12.00
N ILE A 588 -20.07 -2.68 11.13
CA ILE A 588 -19.02 -3.61 11.60
C ILE A 588 -17.84 -2.87 12.21
N ALA A 589 -17.49 -1.70 11.74
CA ALA A 589 -16.46 -0.87 12.36
C ALA A 589 -16.84 -0.40 13.77
N CYS A 590 -18.14 -0.28 14.06
CA CYS A 590 -18.67 -0.02 15.40
C CYS A 590 -18.81 -1.28 16.25
N GLY A 591 -18.58 -2.49 15.71
CA GLY A 591 -18.70 -3.76 16.38
C GLY A 591 -20.08 -4.43 16.25
N ALA A 592 -20.98 -3.92 15.41
CA ALA A 592 -22.31 -4.47 15.21
C ALA A 592 -22.28 -5.73 14.32
N PRO A 593 -22.77 -6.89 14.78
CA PRO A 593 -22.87 -8.09 13.95
C PRO A 593 -23.81 -7.83 12.75
N THR A 594 -23.24 -7.67 11.55
CA THR A 594 -23.95 -7.17 10.36
C THR A 594 -23.95 -8.19 9.25
N ILE A 595 -25.12 -8.51 8.67
CA ILE A 595 -25.23 -9.57 7.67
C ILE A 595 -24.73 -9.17 6.27
N ASN A 596 -24.82 -7.90 5.91
CA ASN A 596 -24.56 -7.41 4.56
C ASN A 596 -23.29 -6.55 4.42
N SER A 597 -22.34 -6.68 5.33
CA SER A 597 -20.98 -6.14 5.10
C SER A 597 -20.32 -6.83 3.91
N VAL A 598 -19.17 -6.34 3.47
CA VAL A 598 -18.41 -7.02 2.39
C VAL A 598 -18.11 -8.46 2.78
N ASN A 599 -18.52 -9.39 1.95
CA ASN A 599 -18.22 -10.81 2.11
C ASN A 599 -17.09 -11.22 1.16
N TYR A 600 -15.97 -11.75 1.72
CA TYR A 600 -14.87 -12.30 0.91
C TYR A 600 -15.24 -13.61 0.24
N ILE A 601 -16.11 -14.38 0.87
CA ILE A 601 -16.74 -15.58 0.35
C ILE A 601 -18.24 -15.52 0.67
N PRO A 602 -19.10 -16.20 -0.10
CA PRO A 602 -20.53 -16.23 0.16
C PRO A 602 -20.86 -16.62 1.61
N ASN A 603 -21.87 -15.99 2.16
CA ASN A 603 -22.46 -16.45 3.42
C ASN A 603 -23.48 -17.55 3.12
N TYR A 604 -23.00 -18.80 2.99
CA TYR A 604 -23.80 -19.92 2.58
C TYR A 604 -25.02 -20.13 3.48
N GLU A 605 -24.88 -19.98 4.82
CA GLU A 605 -26.02 -20.11 5.75
C GLU A 605 -27.13 -19.09 5.46
N MET A 606 -26.76 -17.86 5.11
CA MET A 606 -27.72 -16.84 4.70
C MET A 606 -28.38 -17.21 3.37
N TRP A 607 -27.59 -17.65 2.40
CA TRP A 607 -28.11 -17.98 1.06
C TRP A 607 -28.96 -19.25 1.05
N ASP A 608 -28.65 -20.24 1.87
CA ASP A 608 -29.52 -21.43 2.05
C ASP A 608 -30.91 -21.07 2.60
N LEU A 609 -31.03 -19.93 3.31
CA LEU A 609 -32.34 -19.41 3.76
C LEU A 609 -33.05 -18.59 2.69
N LEU A 610 -32.31 -17.80 1.88
CA LEU A 610 -32.86 -16.84 0.92
C LEU A 610 -33.05 -17.42 -0.49
N ASP A 611 -32.16 -18.31 -0.90
CA ASP A 611 -32.11 -18.92 -2.24
C ASP A 611 -31.77 -20.42 -2.15
N PRO A 612 -32.62 -21.23 -1.48
CA PRO A 612 -32.34 -22.65 -1.24
C PRO A 612 -32.23 -23.49 -2.53
N GLU A 613 -32.88 -23.04 -3.61
CA GLU A 613 -32.82 -23.67 -4.91
C GLU A 613 -31.66 -23.18 -5.80
N ARG A 614 -30.85 -22.26 -5.28
CA ARG A 614 -29.68 -21.66 -5.95
C ARG A 614 -29.98 -21.02 -7.31
N GLN A 615 -31.16 -20.43 -7.45
CA GLN A 615 -31.56 -19.76 -8.70
C GLN A 615 -30.74 -18.54 -9.01
N TYR A 616 -30.19 -17.88 -7.97
CA TYR A 616 -29.38 -16.66 -8.07
C TYR A 616 -27.90 -16.91 -7.73
N GLU A 617 -27.42 -18.15 -7.82
CA GLU A 617 -26.02 -18.48 -7.47
C GLU A 617 -25.02 -17.66 -8.30
N GLU A 618 -25.31 -17.35 -9.55
CA GLU A 618 -24.45 -16.48 -10.37
C GLU A 618 -24.33 -15.04 -9.84
N VAL A 619 -25.31 -14.58 -9.05
CA VAL A 619 -25.28 -13.25 -8.41
C VAL A 619 -24.47 -13.27 -7.13
N TRP A 620 -24.71 -14.24 -6.25
CA TRP A 620 -24.17 -14.22 -4.90
C TRP A 620 -22.93 -15.08 -4.67
N ASN A 621 -22.60 -16.03 -5.54
CA ASN A 621 -21.42 -16.90 -5.35
C ASN A 621 -20.11 -16.16 -5.70
N ARG A 622 -19.78 -15.13 -4.94
CA ARG A 622 -18.62 -14.25 -5.19
C ARG A 622 -18.14 -13.48 -3.97
N TYR A 623 -16.95 -12.91 -4.09
CA TYR A 623 -16.58 -11.73 -3.30
C TYR A 623 -17.53 -10.60 -3.67
N ALA A 624 -18.20 -10.00 -2.69
CA ALA A 624 -19.16 -8.95 -2.98
C ALA A 624 -19.28 -7.90 -1.87
N HIS A 625 -19.37 -6.64 -2.32
CA HIS A 625 -20.04 -5.58 -1.58
C HIS A 625 -21.55 -5.80 -1.68
N ILE A 626 -22.29 -5.67 -0.58
CA ILE A 626 -23.71 -5.98 -0.53
C ILE A 626 -24.49 -4.75 -0.09
N ALA A 627 -25.29 -4.19 -0.99
CA ALA A 627 -26.34 -3.23 -0.64
C ALA A 627 -27.66 -3.95 -0.40
N VAL A 628 -28.47 -3.46 0.53
CA VAL A 628 -29.80 -4.02 0.80
C VAL A 628 -30.84 -2.90 0.75
N ALA A 629 -31.99 -3.22 0.14
CA ALA A 629 -33.19 -2.42 0.15
C ALA A 629 -34.39 -3.27 0.57
N LEU A 630 -35.42 -2.65 1.07
CA LEU A 630 -36.70 -3.33 1.33
C LEU A 630 -37.56 -3.29 0.04
N SER A 631 -38.30 -4.35 -0.19
CA SER A 631 -39.20 -4.47 -1.32
C SER A 631 -40.54 -3.79 -1.06
N ASP A 632 -40.99 -2.99 -2.01
CA ASP A 632 -42.31 -2.37 -1.99
C ASP A 632 -43.39 -3.20 -2.68
N ASP A 633 -43.00 -4.20 -3.49
CA ASP A 633 -43.90 -5.04 -4.29
C ASP A 633 -44.14 -6.45 -3.70
N GLY A 634 -43.55 -6.72 -2.54
CA GLY A 634 -43.69 -7.99 -1.86
C GLY A 634 -42.81 -9.14 -2.40
N ASN A 635 -41.95 -8.89 -3.39
CA ASN A 635 -41.04 -9.88 -3.95
C ASN A 635 -39.59 -9.58 -3.56
N SER A 636 -38.80 -10.61 -3.27
CA SER A 636 -37.36 -10.49 -3.15
C SER A 636 -36.68 -10.63 -4.50
N ASN A 637 -35.64 -9.80 -4.75
CA ASN A 637 -34.86 -9.83 -5.97
C ASN A 637 -33.37 -9.61 -5.67
N TYR A 638 -32.49 -10.20 -6.48
CA TYR A 638 -31.04 -10.10 -6.31
C TYR A 638 -30.40 -9.68 -7.63
N PHE A 639 -29.63 -8.58 -7.59
CA PHE A 639 -29.06 -7.97 -8.79
C PHE A 639 -27.55 -7.87 -8.68
N LEU A 640 -26.86 -8.20 -9.76
CA LEU A 640 -25.43 -7.95 -9.90
C LEU A 640 -25.21 -6.58 -10.54
N ASN A 641 -24.66 -5.63 -9.75
CA ASN A 641 -24.35 -4.27 -10.20
C ASN A 641 -22.98 -4.19 -10.91
N SER A 642 -22.01 -4.92 -10.38
CA SER A 642 -20.67 -5.09 -10.97
C SER A 642 -20.10 -6.45 -10.56
N GLN A 643 -18.89 -6.80 -11.00
CA GLN A 643 -18.28 -8.10 -10.69
C GLN A 643 -18.15 -8.39 -9.19
N ASP A 644 -18.07 -7.34 -8.37
CA ASP A 644 -17.82 -7.37 -6.94
C ASP A 644 -18.85 -6.59 -6.09
N PHE A 645 -19.99 -6.23 -6.72
CA PHE A 645 -21.04 -5.48 -6.05
C PHE A 645 -22.42 -5.97 -6.44
N MET A 646 -23.23 -6.32 -5.44
CA MET A 646 -24.60 -6.77 -5.65
C MET A 646 -25.59 -6.00 -4.76
N THR A 647 -26.85 -6.01 -5.16
CA THR A 647 -27.98 -5.48 -4.40
C THR A 647 -28.98 -6.59 -4.10
N MET A 648 -29.39 -6.69 -2.84
CA MET A 648 -30.46 -7.53 -2.36
C MET A 648 -31.68 -6.64 -2.10
N VAL A 649 -32.79 -6.90 -2.77
CA VAL A 649 -34.10 -6.32 -2.44
C VAL A 649 -34.90 -7.38 -1.71
N LEU A 650 -35.22 -7.17 -0.45
CA LEU A 650 -35.84 -8.16 0.43
C LEU A 650 -37.30 -7.80 0.70
N ASN A 651 -38.18 -8.76 0.49
CA ASN A 651 -39.54 -8.69 1.02
C ASN A 651 -39.55 -8.95 2.52
N LYS A 652 -40.70 -8.72 3.16
CA LYS A 652 -40.84 -8.88 4.63
C LYS A 652 -40.58 -10.32 5.09
N ALA A 653 -41.04 -11.31 4.34
CA ALA A 653 -40.90 -12.71 4.73
C ALA A 653 -39.42 -13.17 4.71
N ASP A 654 -38.67 -12.78 3.70
CA ASP A 654 -37.25 -13.10 3.59
C ASP A 654 -36.41 -12.29 4.61
N PHE A 655 -36.80 -11.05 4.86
CA PHE A 655 -36.21 -10.25 5.93
C PHE A 655 -36.38 -10.92 7.30
N ASP A 656 -37.58 -11.44 7.59
CA ASP A 656 -37.86 -12.13 8.85
C ASP A 656 -37.06 -13.43 9.04
N LYS A 657 -36.78 -14.16 7.93
CA LYS A 657 -35.91 -15.37 7.98
C LYS A 657 -34.53 -15.08 8.51
N LEU A 658 -34.01 -13.86 8.29
CA LEU A 658 -32.68 -13.46 8.71
C LEU A 658 -32.58 -13.14 10.20
N ASN A 659 -33.71 -13.04 10.92
CA ASN A 659 -33.78 -12.72 12.36
C ASN A 659 -33.04 -11.41 12.71
N ILE A 660 -33.28 -10.34 11.94
CA ILE A 660 -32.69 -9.03 12.16
C ILE A 660 -33.33 -8.38 13.38
N ASP A 661 -32.51 -7.79 14.26
CA ASP A 661 -32.97 -7.04 15.42
C ASP A 661 -32.96 -5.54 15.17
N TYR A 662 -31.96 -5.04 14.43
CA TYR A 662 -31.77 -3.61 14.19
C TYR A 662 -31.44 -3.30 12.72
N VAL A 663 -31.96 -2.16 12.28
CA VAL A 663 -31.74 -1.59 10.95
C VAL A 663 -31.07 -0.24 11.09
N PHE A 664 -30.00 -0.03 10.35
CA PHE A 664 -29.36 1.29 10.20
C PHE A 664 -29.55 1.81 8.79
N THR A 665 -29.92 3.07 8.67
CA THR A 665 -30.13 3.74 7.38
C THR A 665 -29.83 5.24 7.49
N GLN A 666 -29.60 5.90 6.34
CA GLN A 666 -29.43 7.36 6.20
C GLN A 666 -30.67 8.01 5.59
N TYR A 667 -31.81 7.37 5.66
CA TYR A 667 -33.11 7.92 5.25
C TYR A 667 -34.20 7.35 6.15
N SER A 668 -35.28 8.11 6.32
CA SER A 668 -36.44 7.66 7.08
C SER A 668 -37.19 6.55 6.34
N LEU A 669 -37.51 5.48 7.01
CA LEU A 669 -38.34 4.41 6.45
C LEU A 669 -39.79 4.89 6.35
N GLN A 670 -40.41 4.72 5.18
CA GLN A 670 -41.76 5.12 4.86
C GLN A 670 -42.49 3.95 4.15
N GLY A 671 -43.81 4.01 4.09
CA GLY A 671 -44.64 3.02 3.44
C GLY A 671 -45.06 1.86 4.35
N GLU A 672 -45.68 0.83 3.76
CA GLU A 672 -46.25 -0.31 4.49
C GLU A 672 -45.20 -1.09 5.31
N CYS A 673 -43.95 -1.11 4.89
CA CYS A 673 -42.85 -1.73 5.63
C CYS A 673 -42.52 -0.99 6.93
N ALA A 674 -42.78 0.32 7.03
CA ALA A 674 -42.42 1.13 8.20
C ALA A 674 -43.12 0.66 9.49
N ASP A 675 -44.32 0.10 9.36
CA ASP A 675 -45.10 -0.41 10.50
C ASP A 675 -44.41 -1.59 11.22
N SER A 676 -43.46 -2.24 10.56
CA SER A 676 -42.66 -3.34 11.12
C SER A 676 -41.47 -2.89 11.95
N PHE A 677 -41.21 -1.57 12.03
CA PHE A 677 -40.03 -1.00 12.68
C PHE A 677 -40.42 0.01 13.76
N ILE A 678 -39.60 0.09 14.81
CA ILE A 678 -39.69 1.10 15.87
C ILE A 678 -38.47 1.98 15.76
N GLU A 679 -38.64 3.27 15.47
CA GLU A 679 -37.56 4.24 15.50
C GLU A 679 -37.03 4.41 16.92
N ILE A 680 -35.71 4.20 17.11
CA ILE A 680 -35.04 4.33 18.40
C ILE A 680 -33.96 5.40 18.39
N TYR A 681 -33.50 5.82 17.20
CA TYR A 681 -32.56 6.90 17.03
C TYR A 681 -32.84 7.65 15.71
N ASN A 682 -32.77 8.99 15.77
CA ASN A 682 -32.97 9.86 14.62
C ASN A 682 -32.23 11.19 14.85
N GLU A 683 -30.96 11.23 14.53
CA GLU A 683 -30.15 12.45 14.59
C GLU A 683 -29.18 12.51 13.39
N ASP A 684 -28.87 13.72 12.94
CA ASP A 684 -27.87 14.05 11.91
C ASP A 684 -28.03 13.25 10.60
N GLY A 685 -29.28 12.97 10.18
CA GLY A 685 -29.55 12.21 8.96
C GLY A 685 -29.25 10.72 9.05
N CYS A 686 -29.17 10.18 10.26
CA CYS A 686 -29.01 8.77 10.53
C CYS A 686 -30.18 8.25 11.36
N TRP A 687 -30.68 7.06 11.03
CA TRP A 687 -31.77 6.40 11.75
C TRP A 687 -31.37 5.01 12.19
N ILE A 688 -31.76 4.62 13.39
CA ILE A 688 -31.71 3.25 13.84
C ILE A 688 -33.14 2.82 14.20
N TYR A 689 -33.53 1.70 13.63
CA TYR A 689 -34.83 1.08 13.89
C TYR A 689 -34.64 -0.27 14.56
N LYS A 690 -35.50 -0.55 15.56
CA LYS A 690 -35.66 -1.89 16.13
C LYS A 690 -36.76 -2.63 15.36
N VAL A 691 -36.51 -3.87 14.97
CA VAL A 691 -37.48 -4.70 14.26
C VAL A 691 -38.54 -5.18 15.25
N LYS A 692 -39.84 -5.05 14.91
CA LYS A 692 -40.93 -5.65 15.67
C LYS A 692 -40.96 -7.17 15.41
N LYS A 693 -40.75 -7.97 16.42
CA LYS A 693 -40.87 -9.42 16.37
C LYS A 693 -42.31 -9.86 16.64
#